data_8ba0a003dcd20117b360a5d17edb229b
#
_entry.id   8ba0a003dcd20117b360a5d17edb229b
#
_cell.length_a   1.000
_cell.length_b   1.000
_cell.length_c   1.000
_cell.angle_alpha   90.00
_cell.angle_beta   90.00
_cell.angle_gamma   90.00
#
_symmetry.space_group_name_H-M   'P 1'
#
loop_
_entity.id
_entity.type
_entity.pdbx_description
1 polymer ?
#
loop_
_entity_poly.entity_id
_entity_poly.type
_entity_poly.pdbx_seq_one_letter_code
_entity_poly.pdbx_strand_id
1 'polypeptide(L)'
;VLVCCIGLLCGPPAAEATKRVAPHGSDAWVDAQPGAASSLSRTPSSVADTTETQRPVVTGVRFDGGDAFPQATLEGRVRTTANRRFLGIPGFTWWVWLYELGDSGRLGDRVGQALKSSGEPPALLDETVLASDVERLEALFQQEGFREASVEARVDTTDGGAKAEVTFVVESGPPTFFREIQYEGLQTLSPDQRRRLLRESAIPAAGQQDTTLRFRADQRRYSEPLLLEERRRLLTFLRNEGYAAVTRDSIRAFVKRAAPDSFDVDLRVQTGPRYRFGDVFVEVTGPEAEQGGRRDTLALGEGARSGRMIVTIEQERRLRPSLIRRALRFQPGGWYSQEEVLNTRRRLEATGVFGLTDVTTSIPDSTAAPRAPEIAERLPQSIRLRTQPRHRVRFEMFALQRSGALGVLDNELGSGLGLSYNNLNLFGGGEAFQVGLSGSIAGDIQRQILTTSQLEASTSLQVPYLIQPFSGLDDRLGLFDARTRLSFSLVSLRSPELRFAIRGRGSGQLRLEMQHTPTVTSLVDLPTVSFSNPDTLAGFRRDILDRLIGSEDNPVIADPVQRAQVLEDYTQPQFNNAFRYTLRAANVDPLRRQQGFSYEGVFEVGSHLPYLLDRLVLSPDTVSGRLPIGTGDGLLYRPYIRLIGDARQYRPWGRHGVLAGRLFVGFAQPTGPSNVVPFDRRFYSGGASSVRGWRLRELGPGSVQSFAEGSSATGETNLFGGDIKLEASVEVRRTVIRNFLAANWAVAGFLDAGNVWFGPSNPGFQTDDPDQATGKF
;
A
#
# COMPACT_ATOMS: atom_id res chain seq x y z
N VAL A 1 20.04 -22.07 5.60
CA VAL A 1 19.01 -23.09 5.88
C VAL A 1 17.79 -22.79 4.99
N LEU A 2 17.31 -23.82 4.32
CA LEU A 2 16.16 -23.75 3.41
C LEU A 2 14.96 -24.40 4.09
N VAL A 3 13.85 -23.70 4.19
CA VAL A 3 12.61 -24.19 4.79
C VAL A 3 11.47 -24.07 3.80
N CYS A 4 10.77 -25.17 3.55
CA CYS A 4 9.58 -25.22 2.71
C CYS A 4 8.38 -25.65 3.57
N CYS A 5 7.38 -24.80 3.71
CA CYS A 5 6.17 -25.09 4.47
C CYS A 5 4.90 -24.68 3.70
N ILE A 6 3.83 -25.37 3.95
CA ILE A 6 2.48 -25.04 3.45
C ILE A 6 1.65 -24.58 4.64
N GLY A 7 1.22 -23.34 4.61
CA GLY A 7 0.37 -22.74 5.66
C GLY A 7 -1.05 -22.46 5.17
N LEU A 8 -2.04 -22.68 6.01
CA LEU A 8 -3.43 -22.28 5.78
C LEU A 8 -3.66 -20.91 6.43
N LEU A 9 -4.00 -19.91 5.61
CA LEU A 9 -4.30 -18.55 6.07
C LEU A 9 -5.82 -18.36 6.09
N CYS A 10 -6.38 -18.09 7.26
CA CYS A 10 -7.76 -17.67 7.44
C CYS A 10 -7.74 -16.16 7.73
N GLY A 11 -8.20 -15.36 6.77
CA GLY A 11 -8.35 -13.91 6.94
C GLY A 11 -9.83 -13.53 7.04
N PRO A 12 -10.20 -12.49 7.80
CA PRO A 12 -11.54 -11.96 7.74
C PRO A 12 -11.87 -11.58 6.29
N PRO A 13 -13.12 -11.70 5.84
CA PRO A 13 -13.53 -11.18 4.55
C PRO A 13 -13.15 -9.69 4.58
N ALA A 14 -12.44 -9.24 3.57
CA ALA A 14 -12.32 -7.81 3.35
C ALA A 14 -13.76 -7.31 3.31
N ALA A 15 -14.16 -6.55 4.34
CA ALA A 15 -15.42 -5.88 4.33
C ALA A 15 -15.40 -5.01 3.09
N GLU A 16 -16.03 -5.48 2.02
CA GLU A 16 -16.42 -4.65 0.90
C GLU A 16 -17.41 -3.64 1.46
N ALA A 17 -16.88 -2.61 2.08
CA ALA A 17 -17.54 -1.34 2.16
C ALA A 17 -17.53 -0.75 0.74
N THR A 18 -18.11 -1.47 -0.20
CA THR A 18 -18.69 -0.90 -1.39
C THR A 18 -19.93 -0.12 -0.95
N LYS A 19 -19.72 1.05 -0.36
CA LYS A 19 -20.54 2.16 -0.73
C LYS A 19 -20.27 2.37 -2.23
N ARG A 20 -21.03 1.68 -3.05
CA ARG A 20 -21.33 2.12 -4.40
C ARG A 20 -21.87 3.52 -4.24
N VAL A 21 -21.03 4.51 -4.42
CA VAL A 21 -21.45 5.79 -4.92
C VAL A 21 -21.91 5.45 -6.33
N ALA A 22 -23.22 5.32 -6.48
CA ALA A 22 -23.86 5.26 -7.79
C ALA A 22 -23.35 6.50 -8.56
N PRO A 23 -22.80 6.35 -9.74
CA PRO A 23 -22.65 7.49 -10.62
C PRO A 23 -24.09 7.99 -10.89
N HIS A 24 -24.36 9.23 -10.55
CA HIS A 24 -25.55 9.90 -11.03
C HIS A 24 -25.61 9.71 -12.53
N GLY A 25 -26.61 8.95 -12.97
CA GLY A 25 -26.94 8.76 -14.35
C GLY A 25 -27.29 10.12 -14.96
N SER A 26 -26.62 10.43 -16.03
CA SER A 26 -27.08 11.43 -16.97
C SER A 26 -28.32 10.85 -17.68
N ASP A 27 -29.45 11.44 -17.37
CA ASP A 27 -30.70 11.25 -18.09
C ASP A 27 -30.49 11.51 -19.57
N ALA A 28 -30.58 10.46 -20.39
CA ALA A 28 -30.86 10.59 -21.81
C ALA A 28 -32.36 10.62 -21.97
N TRP A 29 -32.90 11.79 -22.13
CA TRP A 29 -34.26 11.99 -22.61
C TRP A 29 -34.35 11.57 -24.06
N VAL A 30 -35.02 10.46 -24.31
CA VAL A 30 -35.57 10.12 -25.62
C VAL A 30 -37.07 10.34 -25.52
N ASP A 31 -37.52 11.38 -26.18
CA ASP A 31 -38.95 11.63 -26.42
C ASP A 31 -39.53 10.43 -27.20
N ALA A 32 -40.42 9.68 -26.57
CA ALA A 32 -41.35 8.80 -27.24
C ALA A 32 -42.78 9.22 -26.82
N GLN A 33 -43.50 9.73 -27.79
CA GLN A 33 -44.93 10.08 -27.65
C GLN A 33 -45.79 8.86 -27.30
N PRO A 34 -46.86 9.01 -26.52
CA PRO A 34 -47.75 7.92 -26.15
C PRO A 34 -48.75 7.62 -27.24
N GLY A 35 -48.63 6.46 -27.83
CA GLY A 35 -49.65 5.85 -28.68
C GLY A 35 -50.66 5.04 -27.85
N ALA A 36 -51.90 5.32 -28.09
CA ALA A 36 -53.15 4.83 -27.55
C ALA A 36 -53.21 3.42 -26.91
N ALA A 37 -53.78 3.39 -25.72
CA ALA A 37 -54.25 2.20 -25.03
C ALA A 37 -55.40 1.51 -25.81
N SER A 38 -55.26 0.22 -26.04
CA SER A 38 -56.38 -0.68 -26.26
C SER A 38 -56.35 -1.79 -25.22
N SER A 39 -57.28 -1.69 -24.32
CA SER A 39 -57.65 -2.72 -23.35
C SER A 39 -58.16 -3.97 -24.04
N LEU A 40 -57.44 -5.08 -23.89
CA LEU A 40 -57.97 -6.42 -24.07
C LEU A 40 -57.67 -7.26 -22.84
N SER A 41 -58.70 -7.41 -22.03
CA SER A 41 -58.82 -8.41 -20.99
C SER A 41 -58.64 -9.81 -21.61
N ARG A 42 -57.63 -10.54 -21.23
CA ARG A 42 -57.57 -11.98 -21.41
C ARG A 42 -57.49 -12.68 -20.06
N THR A 43 -58.54 -13.35 -19.72
CA THR A 43 -58.63 -14.40 -18.72
C THR A 43 -57.47 -15.40 -18.83
N PRO A 44 -56.88 -15.87 -17.73
CA PRO A 44 -55.92 -16.93 -17.78
C PRO A 44 -56.61 -18.26 -18.05
N SER A 45 -56.37 -18.78 -19.22
CA SER A 45 -56.69 -20.15 -19.56
C SER A 45 -55.60 -21.02 -18.93
N SER A 46 -56.00 -21.85 -17.95
CA SER A 46 -55.18 -22.89 -17.37
C SER A 46 -54.91 -23.95 -18.46
N VAL A 47 -53.71 -24.05 -18.91
CA VAL A 47 -53.17 -25.26 -19.50
C VAL A 47 -51.90 -25.61 -18.70
N ALA A 48 -52.11 -26.54 -17.77
CA ALA A 48 -51.04 -27.33 -17.21
C ALA A 48 -50.50 -28.21 -18.33
N ASP A 49 -49.22 -28.17 -18.49
CA ASP A 49 -48.27 -29.22 -18.80
C ASP A 49 -47.00 -28.59 -19.36
N THR A 50 -46.21 -28.10 -18.46
CA THR A 50 -44.78 -27.91 -18.75
C THR A 50 -44.05 -28.92 -17.89
N THR A 51 -43.67 -30.03 -18.49
CA THR A 51 -42.50 -30.80 -18.07
C THR A 51 -41.40 -29.78 -17.80
N GLU A 52 -41.06 -29.56 -16.54
CA GLU A 52 -39.84 -28.86 -16.15
C GLU A 52 -38.67 -29.65 -16.75
N THR A 53 -38.26 -29.26 -17.95
CA THR A 53 -37.01 -29.71 -18.54
C THR A 53 -35.93 -29.24 -17.57
N GLN A 54 -35.42 -30.15 -16.72
CA GLN A 54 -34.34 -29.86 -15.79
C GLN A 54 -33.19 -29.33 -16.59
N ARG A 55 -32.89 -28.04 -16.42
CA ARG A 55 -31.74 -27.40 -17.07
C ARG A 55 -30.46 -28.15 -16.66
N PRO A 56 -29.61 -28.58 -17.58
CA PRO A 56 -28.40 -29.31 -17.25
C PRO A 56 -27.44 -28.45 -16.41
N VAL A 57 -26.72 -29.11 -15.48
CA VAL A 57 -25.72 -28.47 -14.65
C VAL A 57 -24.42 -28.34 -15.45
N VAL A 58 -23.87 -27.15 -15.55
CA VAL A 58 -22.59 -26.85 -16.22
C VAL A 58 -21.43 -27.44 -15.40
N THR A 59 -20.78 -28.47 -15.94
CA THR A 59 -19.66 -29.17 -15.31
C THR A 59 -18.27 -28.62 -15.76
N GLY A 60 -18.21 -27.98 -16.92
CA GLY A 60 -16.98 -27.41 -17.46
C GLY A 60 -17.25 -26.36 -18.53
N VAL A 61 -16.34 -25.38 -18.63
CA VAL A 61 -16.28 -24.42 -19.73
C VAL A 61 -14.89 -24.52 -20.34
N ARG A 62 -14.83 -24.72 -21.64
CA ARG A 62 -13.58 -24.81 -22.43
C ARG A 62 -13.59 -23.81 -23.55
N PHE A 63 -12.40 -23.44 -23.99
CA PHE A 63 -12.19 -22.62 -25.19
C PHE A 63 -11.31 -23.41 -26.16
N ASP A 64 -11.79 -23.55 -27.37
CA ASP A 64 -11.08 -24.18 -28.46
C ASP A 64 -10.74 -23.07 -29.49
N GLY A 65 -9.47 -22.88 -29.78
CA GLY A 65 -9.00 -21.71 -30.50
C GLY A 65 -8.87 -20.46 -29.61
N GLY A 66 -8.73 -19.31 -30.25
CA GLY A 66 -8.64 -18.02 -29.52
C GLY A 66 -7.30 -17.77 -28.83
N ASP A 67 -6.21 -18.40 -29.28
CA ASP A 67 -4.84 -18.28 -28.75
C ASP A 67 -4.28 -16.85 -28.68
N ALA A 68 -4.98 -15.91 -29.33
CA ALA A 68 -4.63 -14.49 -29.28
C ALA A 68 -4.74 -13.89 -27.88
N PHE A 69 -5.49 -14.54 -26.96
CA PHE A 69 -5.67 -14.10 -25.58
C PHE A 69 -5.40 -15.22 -24.58
N PRO A 70 -4.87 -14.87 -23.39
CA PRO A 70 -4.79 -15.83 -22.29
C PRO A 70 -6.17 -16.37 -21.92
N GLN A 71 -6.28 -17.66 -21.65
CA GLN A 71 -7.54 -18.32 -21.27
C GLN A 71 -8.27 -17.59 -20.13
N ALA A 72 -7.53 -17.06 -19.13
CA ALA A 72 -8.09 -16.29 -18.04
C ALA A 72 -8.83 -15.01 -18.48
N THR A 73 -8.44 -14.43 -19.62
CA THR A 73 -9.12 -13.27 -20.21
C THR A 73 -10.45 -13.68 -20.82
N LEU A 74 -10.49 -14.80 -21.56
CA LEU A 74 -11.70 -15.35 -22.16
C LEU A 74 -12.70 -15.77 -21.07
N GLU A 75 -12.23 -16.53 -20.08
CA GLU A 75 -13.04 -16.90 -18.92
C GLU A 75 -13.62 -15.69 -18.15
N GLY A 76 -12.88 -14.56 -18.12
CA GLY A 76 -13.32 -13.31 -17.48
C GLY A 76 -14.47 -12.62 -18.22
N ARG A 77 -14.70 -12.96 -19.48
CA ARG A 77 -15.72 -12.33 -20.34
C ARG A 77 -17.04 -13.08 -20.37
N VAL A 78 -17.01 -14.38 -20.13
CA VAL A 78 -18.22 -15.23 -20.10
C VAL A 78 -18.86 -15.24 -18.70
N ARG A 79 -20.17 -15.31 -18.66
CA ARG A 79 -20.97 -15.50 -17.44
C ARG A 79 -21.28 -16.96 -17.18
N THR A 80 -21.35 -17.77 -18.21
CA THR A 80 -21.49 -19.22 -18.10
C THR A 80 -20.25 -19.76 -17.41
N THR A 81 -20.42 -20.29 -16.22
CA THR A 81 -19.33 -20.84 -15.40
C THR A 81 -19.75 -22.16 -14.80
N ALA A 82 -18.82 -23.10 -14.72
CA ALA A 82 -19.04 -24.34 -13.98
C ALA A 82 -18.90 -24.08 -12.46
N ASN A 83 -19.57 -24.91 -11.68
CA ASN A 83 -19.39 -24.91 -10.22
C ASN A 83 -17.91 -25.14 -9.85
N ARG A 84 -17.50 -24.50 -8.76
CA ARG A 84 -16.12 -24.59 -8.27
C ARG A 84 -15.77 -26.01 -7.87
N ARG A 85 -14.61 -26.47 -8.29
CA ARG A 85 -14.04 -27.75 -7.90
C ARG A 85 -13.19 -27.58 -6.65
N PHE A 86 -13.36 -28.47 -5.66
CA PHE A 86 -12.50 -28.45 -4.48
C PHE A 86 -11.08 -28.88 -4.87
N LEU A 87 -10.08 -28.04 -4.59
CA LEU A 87 -8.67 -28.21 -4.97
C LEU A 87 -8.44 -28.54 -6.46
N GLY A 88 -9.40 -28.25 -7.33
CA GLY A 88 -9.30 -28.56 -8.76
C GLY A 88 -9.59 -30.01 -9.11
N ILE A 89 -10.02 -30.86 -8.15
CA ILE A 89 -10.31 -32.26 -8.36
C ILE A 89 -11.57 -32.39 -9.23
N PRO A 90 -11.51 -33.08 -10.39
CA PRO A 90 -12.65 -33.26 -11.26
C PRO A 90 -13.81 -33.96 -10.53
N GLY A 91 -15.02 -33.42 -10.67
CA GLY A 91 -16.23 -34.00 -10.09
C GLY A 91 -16.45 -33.73 -8.60
N PHE A 92 -15.50 -33.19 -7.87
CA PHE A 92 -15.64 -32.90 -6.44
C PHE A 92 -16.14 -31.48 -6.20
N THR A 93 -17.49 -31.32 -6.22
CA THR A 93 -18.20 -30.03 -6.06
C THR A 93 -18.98 -29.98 -4.74
N TRP A 94 -18.32 -30.25 -3.62
CA TRP A 94 -18.98 -30.33 -2.31
C TRP A 94 -19.69 -29.02 -1.89
N TRP A 95 -19.38 -27.89 -2.51
CA TRP A 95 -20.08 -26.60 -2.32
C TRP A 95 -21.53 -26.67 -2.78
N VAL A 96 -21.80 -27.36 -3.87
CA VAL A 96 -23.15 -27.62 -4.37
C VAL A 96 -23.90 -28.50 -3.37
N TRP A 97 -23.26 -29.56 -2.86
CA TRP A 97 -23.83 -30.42 -1.83
C TRP A 97 -24.16 -29.63 -0.54
N LEU A 98 -23.31 -28.68 -0.09
CA LEU A 98 -23.58 -27.82 1.06
C LEU A 98 -24.81 -26.93 0.81
N TYR A 99 -24.96 -26.40 -0.40
CA TYR A 99 -26.09 -25.58 -0.79
C TYR A 99 -27.39 -26.45 -0.77
N GLU A 100 -27.36 -27.60 -1.40
CA GLU A 100 -28.50 -28.55 -1.46
C GLU A 100 -28.90 -29.04 -0.06
N LEU A 101 -27.92 -29.33 0.80
CA LEU A 101 -28.17 -29.69 2.20
C LEU A 101 -28.86 -28.55 2.95
N GLY A 102 -28.44 -27.31 2.73
CA GLY A 102 -29.09 -26.12 3.31
C GLY A 102 -30.49 -25.87 2.73
N ASP A 103 -30.71 -26.24 1.48
CA ASP A 103 -32.01 -26.10 0.79
C ASP A 103 -33.00 -27.19 1.16
N SER A 104 -32.54 -28.34 1.64
CA SER A 104 -33.37 -29.52 1.98
C SER A 104 -34.39 -29.27 3.11
N GLY A 105 -34.32 -28.16 3.83
CA GLY A 105 -35.20 -27.82 4.96
C GLY A 105 -35.02 -28.67 6.22
N ARG A 106 -34.09 -29.68 6.20
CA ARG A 106 -33.92 -30.64 7.29
C ARG A 106 -33.21 -30.12 8.53
N LEU A 107 -32.49 -28.97 8.42
CA LEU A 107 -31.57 -28.46 9.46
C LEU A 107 -32.05 -27.20 10.17
N GLY A 108 -33.32 -26.80 9.95
CA GLY A 108 -33.88 -25.55 10.49
C GLY A 108 -33.36 -24.30 9.79
N ASP A 109 -34.14 -23.21 9.84
CA ASP A 109 -33.96 -22.01 9.00
C ASP A 109 -32.58 -21.31 9.16
N ARG A 110 -32.07 -21.21 10.39
CA ARG A 110 -30.79 -20.56 10.65
C ARG A 110 -29.58 -21.32 10.11
N VAL A 111 -29.57 -22.63 10.32
CA VAL A 111 -28.49 -23.51 9.84
C VAL A 111 -28.62 -23.69 8.34
N GLY A 112 -29.82 -23.84 7.81
CA GLY A 112 -30.10 -23.94 6.39
C GLY A 112 -29.59 -22.68 5.64
N GLN A 113 -29.91 -21.47 6.13
CA GLN A 113 -29.43 -20.22 5.56
C GLN A 113 -27.90 -20.09 5.63
N ALA A 114 -27.26 -20.47 6.75
CA ALA A 114 -25.82 -20.44 6.88
C ALA A 114 -25.14 -21.40 5.87
N LEU A 115 -25.68 -22.58 5.65
CA LEU A 115 -25.17 -23.54 4.67
C LEU A 115 -25.41 -23.06 3.24
N LYS A 116 -26.57 -22.49 2.91
CA LYS A 116 -26.84 -21.88 1.60
C LYS A 116 -25.87 -20.70 1.33
N SER A 117 -25.64 -19.84 2.30
CA SER A 117 -24.72 -18.71 2.14
C SER A 117 -23.26 -19.15 1.98
N SER A 118 -22.91 -20.31 2.49
CA SER A 118 -21.57 -20.90 2.39
C SER A 118 -21.41 -21.83 1.18
N GLY A 119 -22.51 -22.41 0.71
CA GLY A 119 -22.57 -23.26 -0.48
C GLY A 119 -22.63 -22.45 -1.78
N GLU A 120 -22.62 -23.16 -2.89
CA GLU A 120 -22.77 -22.61 -4.24
C GLU A 120 -23.98 -23.26 -4.91
N PRO A 121 -24.96 -22.49 -5.42
CA PRO A 121 -26.08 -23.08 -6.14
C PRO A 121 -25.57 -23.85 -7.39
N PRO A 122 -26.25 -24.92 -7.81
CA PRO A 122 -25.89 -25.62 -9.03
C PRO A 122 -25.90 -24.63 -10.21
N ALA A 123 -24.81 -24.63 -10.99
CA ALA A 123 -24.64 -23.77 -12.15
C ALA A 123 -25.47 -24.33 -13.31
N LEU A 124 -26.74 -23.94 -13.39
CA LEU A 124 -27.64 -24.38 -14.45
C LEU A 124 -27.31 -23.69 -15.77
N LEU A 125 -27.37 -24.45 -16.87
CA LEU A 125 -27.18 -23.89 -18.20
C LEU A 125 -28.39 -23.02 -18.55
N ASP A 126 -28.09 -21.76 -18.95
CA ASP A 126 -29.07 -20.82 -19.46
C ASP A 126 -28.69 -20.45 -20.90
N GLU A 127 -29.51 -20.82 -21.86
CA GLU A 127 -29.27 -20.61 -23.28
C GLU A 127 -29.20 -19.11 -23.64
N THR A 128 -29.95 -18.25 -22.92
CA THR A 128 -29.91 -16.80 -23.16
C THR A 128 -28.60 -16.20 -22.67
N VAL A 129 -28.08 -16.69 -21.55
CA VAL A 129 -26.75 -16.31 -21.04
C VAL A 129 -25.65 -16.82 -21.98
N LEU A 130 -25.79 -18.05 -22.48
CA LEU A 130 -24.84 -18.66 -23.40
C LEU A 130 -24.75 -17.87 -24.73
N ALA A 131 -25.90 -17.53 -25.33
CA ALA A 131 -25.94 -16.69 -26.51
C ALA A 131 -25.29 -15.31 -26.29
N SER A 132 -25.59 -14.66 -25.13
CA SER A 132 -24.95 -13.40 -24.74
C SER A 132 -23.44 -13.55 -24.50
N ASP A 133 -22.95 -14.70 -24.07
CA ASP A 133 -21.52 -14.96 -23.89
C ASP A 133 -20.80 -15.11 -25.24
N VAL A 134 -21.44 -15.74 -26.24
CA VAL A 134 -20.94 -15.77 -27.62
C VAL A 134 -20.77 -14.35 -28.16
N GLU A 135 -21.81 -13.50 -28.07
CA GLU A 135 -21.73 -12.10 -28.51
C GLU A 135 -20.62 -11.32 -27.78
N ARG A 136 -20.43 -11.56 -26.46
CA ARG A 136 -19.37 -10.89 -25.69
C ARG A 136 -17.97 -11.32 -26.09
N LEU A 137 -17.78 -12.59 -26.41
CA LEU A 137 -16.50 -13.09 -26.92
C LEU A 137 -16.23 -12.54 -28.32
N GLU A 138 -17.18 -12.59 -29.24
CA GLU A 138 -17.05 -11.99 -30.55
C GLU A 138 -16.71 -10.49 -30.47
N ALA A 139 -17.43 -9.74 -29.62
CA ALA A 139 -17.16 -8.33 -29.39
C ALA A 139 -15.75 -8.10 -28.84
N LEU A 140 -15.27 -8.97 -27.94
CA LEU A 140 -13.89 -8.88 -27.44
C LEU A 140 -12.86 -9.01 -28.55
N PHE A 141 -13.00 -10.02 -29.39
CA PHE A 141 -12.10 -10.25 -30.52
C PHE A 141 -12.16 -9.11 -31.53
N GLN A 142 -13.36 -8.66 -31.91
CA GLN A 142 -13.57 -7.55 -32.82
C GLN A 142 -12.99 -6.23 -32.32
N GLN A 143 -13.18 -5.92 -31.02
CA GLN A 143 -12.60 -4.73 -30.38
C GLN A 143 -11.08 -4.78 -30.32
N GLU A 144 -10.50 -5.95 -30.25
CA GLU A 144 -9.06 -6.17 -30.18
C GLU A 144 -8.42 -6.47 -31.54
N GLY A 145 -9.13 -6.18 -32.63
CA GLY A 145 -8.57 -6.17 -33.96
C GLY A 145 -8.78 -7.44 -34.79
N PHE A 146 -9.56 -8.40 -34.30
CA PHE A 146 -9.94 -9.59 -35.07
C PHE A 146 -11.37 -9.41 -35.58
N ARG A 147 -11.50 -8.65 -36.66
CA ARG A 147 -12.82 -8.19 -37.19
C ARG A 147 -13.68 -9.31 -37.77
N GLU A 148 -13.06 -10.36 -38.24
CA GLU A 148 -13.73 -11.52 -38.87
C GLU A 148 -13.90 -12.66 -37.85
N ALA A 149 -13.68 -12.38 -36.55
CA ALA A 149 -13.82 -13.37 -35.51
C ALA A 149 -15.28 -13.85 -35.42
N SER A 150 -15.46 -15.16 -35.35
CA SER A 150 -16.71 -15.83 -35.04
C SER A 150 -16.54 -16.76 -33.88
N VAL A 151 -17.57 -16.88 -33.04
CA VAL A 151 -17.60 -17.75 -31.89
C VAL A 151 -18.85 -18.61 -31.90
N GLU A 152 -18.65 -19.93 -31.80
CA GLU A 152 -19.75 -20.87 -31.65
C GLU A 152 -19.70 -21.52 -30.26
N ALA A 153 -20.84 -21.69 -29.62
CA ALA A 153 -20.95 -22.46 -28.40
C ALA A 153 -21.46 -23.88 -28.69
N ARG A 154 -20.66 -24.88 -28.32
CA ARG A 154 -21.05 -26.30 -28.38
C ARG A 154 -21.36 -26.79 -26.97
N VAL A 155 -22.47 -27.49 -26.82
CA VAL A 155 -22.93 -28.03 -25.56
C VAL A 155 -22.97 -29.56 -25.66
N ASP A 156 -22.04 -30.19 -24.95
CA ASP A 156 -22.03 -31.65 -24.85
C ASP A 156 -22.74 -32.10 -23.57
N THR A 157 -23.83 -32.84 -23.71
CA THR A 157 -24.61 -33.31 -22.57
C THR A 157 -24.24 -34.74 -22.20
N THR A 158 -24.14 -34.99 -20.89
CA THR A 158 -23.85 -36.30 -20.31
C THR A 158 -24.89 -36.64 -19.24
N ASP A 159 -24.86 -37.87 -18.73
CA ASP A 159 -25.81 -38.36 -17.68
C ASP A 159 -27.29 -38.20 -18.08
N GLY A 160 -27.64 -38.56 -19.33
CA GLY A 160 -29.02 -38.46 -19.81
C GLY A 160 -29.55 -37.03 -19.92
N GLY A 161 -28.66 -36.00 -20.09
CA GLY A 161 -29.05 -34.61 -20.20
C GLY A 161 -28.96 -33.81 -18.88
N ALA A 162 -28.56 -34.43 -17.77
CA ALA A 162 -28.49 -33.76 -16.47
C ALA A 162 -27.24 -32.90 -16.32
N LYS A 163 -26.16 -33.17 -17.07
CA LYS A 163 -24.90 -32.45 -17.04
C LYS A 163 -24.52 -31.92 -18.42
N ALA A 164 -23.94 -30.74 -18.47
CA ALA A 164 -23.45 -30.10 -19.71
C ALA A 164 -22.01 -29.64 -19.58
N GLU A 165 -21.21 -29.88 -20.61
CA GLU A 165 -19.92 -29.27 -20.83
C GLU A 165 -20.05 -28.26 -21.99
N VAL A 166 -19.65 -27.00 -21.76
CA VAL A 166 -19.74 -25.94 -22.75
C VAL A 166 -18.36 -25.69 -23.34
N THR A 167 -18.25 -25.79 -24.66
CA THR A 167 -17.03 -25.47 -25.42
C THR A 167 -17.29 -24.28 -26.34
N PHE A 168 -16.61 -23.17 -26.14
CA PHE A 168 -16.60 -22.06 -27.06
C PHE A 168 -15.51 -22.28 -28.12
N VAL A 169 -15.93 -22.50 -29.35
CA VAL A 169 -15.04 -22.63 -30.51
C VAL A 169 -14.84 -21.25 -31.11
N VAL A 170 -13.60 -20.77 -31.09
CA VAL A 170 -13.25 -19.40 -31.53
C VAL A 170 -12.42 -19.47 -32.78
N GLU A 171 -12.96 -18.95 -33.89
CA GLU A 171 -12.25 -18.67 -35.12
C GLU A 171 -11.89 -17.20 -35.16
N SER A 172 -10.67 -16.86 -34.78
CA SER A 172 -10.26 -15.46 -34.62
C SER A 172 -10.09 -14.70 -35.95
N GLY A 173 -9.86 -15.39 -37.07
CA GLY A 173 -9.53 -14.74 -38.32
C GLY A 173 -8.20 -13.97 -38.32
N PRO A 174 -7.86 -13.25 -39.38
CA PRO A 174 -6.63 -12.47 -39.46
C PRO A 174 -6.69 -11.21 -38.59
N PRO A 175 -5.57 -10.82 -37.93
CA PRO A 175 -5.50 -9.58 -37.16
C PRO A 175 -5.47 -8.36 -38.11
N THR A 176 -6.07 -7.28 -37.67
CA THR A 176 -6.01 -5.97 -38.33
C THR A 176 -5.07 -5.01 -37.58
N PHE A 177 -4.47 -4.07 -38.32
CA PHE A 177 -3.43 -3.20 -37.78
C PHE A 177 -3.77 -1.72 -37.97
N PHE A 178 -3.21 -0.86 -37.12
CA PHE A 178 -3.15 0.56 -37.42
C PHE A 178 -2.15 0.81 -38.54
N ARG A 179 -2.55 1.58 -39.55
CA ARG A 179 -1.67 2.03 -40.63
C ARG A 179 -1.20 3.46 -40.39
N GLU A 180 -2.12 4.38 -40.25
CA GLU A 180 -1.86 5.79 -40.07
C GLU A 180 -2.77 6.40 -39.00
N ILE A 181 -2.20 7.30 -38.22
CA ILE A 181 -2.92 8.03 -37.19
C ILE A 181 -2.72 9.52 -37.46
N GLN A 182 -3.83 10.25 -37.47
CA GLN A 182 -3.83 11.70 -37.62
C GLN A 182 -4.57 12.36 -36.48
N TYR A 183 -3.93 13.37 -35.87
CA TYR A 183 -4.59 14.25 -34.91
C TYR A 183 -5.02 15.55 -35.59
N GLU A 184 -6.32 15.82 -35.63
CA GLU A 184 -6.89 17.04 -36.18
C GLU A 184 -7.34 17.96 -35.03
N GLY A 185 -7.26 19.30 -35.22
CA GLY A 185 -7.70 20.30 -34.25
C GLY A 185 -6.66 20.65 -33.19
N LEU A 186 -5.42 20.13 -33.29
CA LEU A 186 -4.33 20.39 -32.34
C LEU A 186 -3.28 21.39 -32.87
N GLN A 187 -3.60 22.13 -33.94
CA GLN A 187 -2.69 23.09 -34.56
C GLN A 187 -2.31 24.25 -33.63
N THR A 188 -3.16 24.57 -32.66
CA THR A 188 -2.93 25.62 -31.65
C THR A 188 -1.87 25.25 -30.60
N LEU A 189 -1.47 23.99 -30.51
CA LEU A 189 -0.41 23.55 -29.60
C LEU A 189 0.96 24.03 -30.08
N SER A 190 1.80 24.47 -29.14
CA SER A 190 3.20 24.82 -29.44
C SER A 190 4.00 23.56 -29.85
N PRO A 191 5.14 23.72 -30.56
CA PRO A 191 5.98 22.60 -30.94
C PRO A 191 6.41 21.72 -29.76
N ASP A 192 6.68 22.31 -28.60
CA ASP A 192 7.05 21.58 -27.38
C ASP A 192 5.89 20.76 -26.80
N GLN A 193 4.70 21.34 -26.80
CA GLN A 193 3.48 20.62 -26.39
C GLN A 193 3.19 19.44 -27.34
N ARG A 194 3.35 19.62 -28.64
CA ARG A 194 3.18 18.52 -29.62
C ARG A 194 4.21 17.42 -29.39
N ARG A 195 5.48 17.76 -29.16
CA ARG A 195 6.52 16.74 -28.83
C ARG A 195 6.18 15.95 -27.57
N ARG A 196 5.71 16.62 -26.50
CA ARG A 196 5.29 15.92 -25.28
C ARG A 196 4.08 15.03 -25.54
N LEU A 197 3.06 15.55 -26.22
CA LEU A 197 1.85 14.81 -26.58
C LEU A 197 2.15 13.53 -27.36
N LEU A 198 3.02 13.62 -28.37
CA LEU A 198 3.36 12.47 -29.22
C LEU A 198 4.27 11.46 -28.51
N ARG A 199 5.21 11.94 -27.64
CA ARG A 199 6.07 11.05 -26.87
C ARG A 199 5.30 10.18 -25.90
N GLU A 200 4.23 10.69 -25.34
CA GLU A 200 3.38 10.02 -24.35
C GLU A 200 2.21 9.26 -24.99
N SER A 201 2.10 9.20 -26.31
CA SER A 201 1.02 8.50 -26.99
C SER A 201 0.96 7.03 -26.61
N ALA A 202 -0.25 6.54 -26.33
CA ALA A 202 -0.49 5.11 -26.10
C ALA A 202 -0.26 4.27 -27.38
N ILE A 203 -0.27 4.93 -28.54
CA ILE A 203 -0.02 4.32 -29.84
C ILE A 203 1.33 4.83 -30.34
N PRO A 204 2.41 4.05 -30.23
CA PRO A 204 3.74 4.49 -30.62
C PRO A 204 3.81 4.72 -32.13
N ALA A 205 4.54 5.75 -32.51
CA ALA A 205 4.82 6.10 -33.89
C ALA A 205 6.13 5.46 -34.38
N ALA A 206 6.14 4.94 -35.59
CA ALA A 206 7.35 4.41 -36.19
C ALA A 206 8.32 5.55 -36.52
N GLY A 207 9.52 5.56 -35.95
CA GLY A 207 10.63 6.42 -36.32
C GLY A 207 10.47 7.92 -36.00
N GLN A 208 9.73 8.30 -35.00
CA GLN A 208 9.31 9.68 -34.77
C GLN A 208 10.38 10.57 -34.13
N GLN A 209 10.93 11.48 -34.90
CA GLN A 209 11.59 12.71 -34.44
C GLN A 209 10.80 13.99 -34.77
N ASP A 210 9.64 13.85 -35.46
CA ASP A 210 8.93 14.98 -36.07
C ASP A 210 7.71 15.42 -35.23
N THR A 211 7.40 16.71 -35.31
CA THR A 211 6.23 17.34 -34.66
C THR A 211 4.95 17.24 -35.47
N THR A 212 4.94 16.38 -36.49
CA THR A 212 3.78 16.16 -37.35
C THR A 212 2.69 15.42 -36.59
N LEU A 213 1.49 15.96 -36.68
CA LEU A 213 0.29 15.34 -36.07
C LEU A 213 -0.29 14.18 -36.91
N ARG A 214 0.48 13.69 -37.87
CA ARG A 214 0.17 12.57 -38.75
C ARG A 214 1.39 11.65 -38.80
N PHE A 215 1.20 10.36 -38.45
CA PHE A 215 2.28 9.40 -38.42
C PHE A 215 1.82 7.99 -38.74
N ARG A 216 2.73 7.15 -39.22
CA ARG A 216 2.48 5.72 -39.36
C ARG A 216 2.60 5.03 -38.03
N ALA A 217 1.62 4.20 -37.70
CA ALA A 217 1.72 3.32 -36.57
C ALA A 217 2.63 2.14 -36.90
N ASP A 218 3.48 1.73 -35.94
CA ASP A 218 4.46 0.66 -36.12
C ASP A 218 3.79 -0.71 -36.03
N GLN A 219 3.10 -1.13 -37.12
CA GLN A 219 2.42 -2.44 -37.26
C GLN A 219 1.68 -2.92 -35.98
N ARG A 220 1.17 -1.98 -35.20
CA ARG A 220 0.45 -2.30 -33.97
C ARG A 220 -0.94 -2.79 -34.31
N ARG A 221 -1.32 -3.94 -33.74
CA ARG A 221 -2.66 -4.48 -33.89
C ARG A 221 -3.71 -3.43 -33.45
N TYR A 222 -4.75 -3.30 -34.25
CA TYR A 222 -5.87 -2.44 -33.94
C TYR A 222 -6.51 -2.90 -32.59
N SER A 223 -6.81 -1.96 -31.76
CA SER A 223 -7.48 -2.20 -30.48
C SER A 223 -8.35 -0.99 -30.14
N GLU A 224 -9.64 -1.18 -29.98
CA GLU A 224 -10.57 -0.14 -29.56
C GLU A 224 -10.27 0.32 -28.11
N PRO A 225 -9.99 -0.56 -27.15
CA PRO A 225 -9.53 -0.16 -25.83
C PRO A 225 -8.32 0.77 -25.85
N LEU A 226 -7.37 0.55 -26.76
CA LEU A 226 -6.20 1.42 -26.94
C LEU A 226 -6.59 2.82 -27.42
N LEU A 227 -7.56 2.93 -28.34
CA LEU A 227 -8.11 4.22 -28.76
C LEU A 227 -8.85 4.94 -27.61
N LEU A 228 -9.56 4.20 -26.75
CA LEU A 228 -10.18 4.75 -25.56
C LEU A 228 -9.16 5.23 -24.54
N GLU A 229 -8.05 4.53 -24.38
CA GLU A 229 -6.91 4.94 -23.55
C GLU A 229 -6.27 6.21 -24.10
N GLU A 230 -6.01 6.26 -25.41
CA GLU A 230 -5.47 7.45 -26.07
C GLU A 230 -6.41 8.65 -25.92
N ARG A 231 -7.73 8.48 -26.09
CA ARG A 231 -8.71 9.53 -25.85
C ARG A 231 -8.67 10.04 -24.40
N ARG A 232 -8.55 9.15 -23.44
CA ARG A 232 -8.43 9.52 -22.01
C ARG A 232 -7.15 10.30 -21.76
N ARG A 233 -6.05 9.85 -22.34
CA ARG A 233 -4.74 10.51 -22.26
C ARG A 233 -4.79 11.92 -22.85
N LEU A 234 -5.33 12.05 -24.08
CA LEU A 234 -5.51 13.34 -24.75
C LEU A 234 -6.34 14.31 -23.91
N LEU A 235 -7.46 13.83 -23.34
CA LEU A 235 -8.30 14.62 -22.45
C LEU A 235 -7.53 15.15 -21.25
N THR A 236 -6.76 14.28 -20.60
CA THR A 236 -5.93 14.66 -19.44
C THR A 236 -4.83 15.64 -19.84
N PHE A 237 -4.12 15.37 -20.91
CA PHE A 237 -3.06 16.23 -21.44
C PHE A 237 -3.59 17.64 -21.74
N LEU A 238 -4.67 17.74 -22.51
CA LEU A 238 -5.24 19.03 -22.91
C LEU A 238 -5.74 19.83 -21.71
N ARG A 239 -6.39 19.18 -20.75
CA ARG A 239 -6.83 19.83 -19.52
C ARG A 239 -5.68 20.32 -18.65
N ASN A 240 -4.52 19.65 -18.70
CA ASN A 240 -3.32 20.10 -18.03
C ASN A 240 -2.58 21.22 -18.76
N GLU A 241 -2.82 21.36 -20.07
CA GLU A 241 -2.24 22.42 -20.89
C GLU A 241 -3.12 23.68 -21.01
N GLY A 242 -4.18 23.77 -20.24
CA GLY A 242 -5.05 24.96 -20.17
C GLY A 242 -6.38 24.86 -20.87
N TYR A 243 -6.69 23.78 -21.56
CA TYR A 243 -7.95 23.60 -22.27
C TYR A 243 -9.01 23.00 -21.35
N ALA A 244 -9.49 23.78 -20.38
CA ALA A 244 -10.36 23.31 -19.31
C ALA A 244 -11.69 22.77 -19.80
N ALA A 245 -12.24 23.33 -20.90
CA ALA A 245 -13.55 23.00 -21.42
C ALA A 245 -13.60 21.71 -22.24
N VAL A 246 -12.46 21.08 -22.55
CA VAL A 246 -12.42 19.81 -23.29
C VAL A 246 -13.13 18.71 -22.50
N THR A 247 -14.08 18.04 -23.17
CA THR A 247 -14.84 16.91 -22.64
C THR A 247 -14.52 15.63 -23.43
N ARG A 248 -15.10 14.51 -23.02
CA ARG A 248 -14.99 13.26 -23.80
C ARG A 248 -15.56 13.40 -25.20
N ASP A 249 -16.66 14.14 -25.36
CA ASP A 249 -17.35 14.33 -26.62
C ASP A 249 -16.61 15.28 -27.58
N SER A 250 -15.70 16.09 -27.02
CA SER A 250 -14.78 16.93 -27.79
C SER A 250 -13.70 16.13 -28.54
N ILE A 251 -13.52 14.84 -28.22
CA ILE A 251 -12.50 13.98 -28.82
C ILE A 251 -13.19 12.78 -29.46
N ARG A 252 -13.20 12.75 -30.81
CA ARG A 252 -13.85 11.71 -31.59
C ARG A 252 -12.81 11.01 -32.48
N ALA A 253 -12.86 9.68 -32.52
CA ALA A 253 -12.05 8.88 -33.41
C ALA A 253 -12.88 8.43 -34.62
N PHE A 254 -12.40 8.71 -35.80
CA PHE A 254 -12.97 8.22 -37.06
C PHE A 254 -12.04 7.15 -37.62
N VAL A 255 -12.54 5.93 -37.69
CA VAL A 255 -11.79 4.78 -38.15
C VAL A 255 -12.21 4.46 -39.57
N LYS A 256 -11.26 4.48 -40.52
CA LYS A 256 -11.49 4.19 -41.95
C LYS A 256 -10.68 2.96 -42.33
N ARG A 257 -11.30 2.03 -43.01
CA ARG A 257 -10.60 0.87 -43.60
C ARG A 257 -9.71 1.36 -44.75
N ALA A 258 -8.42 1.14 -44.65
CA ALA A 258 -7.43 1.54 -45.63
C ALA A 258 -7.03 0.39 -46.54
N ALA A 259 -6.96 -0.83 -46.01
CA ALA A 259 -6.73 -2.10 -46.69
C ALA A 259 -7.51 -3.20 -45.95
N PRO A 260 -7.59 -4.43 -46.49
CA PRO A 260 -8.27 -5.54 -45.83
C PRO A 260 -7.79 -5.76 -44.38
N ASP A 261 -6.50 -5.56 -44.14
CA ASP A 261 -5.81 -5.80 -42.86
C ASP A 261 -5.44 -4.54 -42.07
N SER A 262 -5.86 -3.33 -42.52
CA SER A 262 -5.41 -2.10 -41.87
C SER A 262 -6.42 -0.98 -41.86
N PHE A 263 -6.31 -0.14 -40.78
CA PHE A 263 -7.14 1.03 -40.54
C PHE A 263 -6.32 2.30 -40.44
N ASP A 264 -6.86 3.39 -40.99
CA ASP A 264 -6.47 4.77 -40.72
C ASP A 264 -7.39 5.33 -39.64
N VAL A 265 -6.83 6.10 -38.72
CA VAL A 265 -7.57 6.69 -37.61
C VAL A 265 -7.37 8.21 -37.57
N ASP A 266 -8.47 8.94 -37.77
CA ASP A 266 -8.51 10.40 -37.61
C ASP A 266 -9.06 10.73 -36.21
N LEU A 267 -8.20 11.21 -35.32
CA LEU A 267 -8.57 11.70 -34.00
C LEU A 267 -8.86 13.19 -34.08
N ARG A 268 -10.14 13.55 -34.11
CA ARG A 268 -10.60 14.95 -34.17
C ARG A 268 -10.83 15.49 -32.78
N VAL A 269 -10.17 16.61 -32.48
CA VAL A 269 -10.18 17.24 -31.18
C VAL A 269 -10.70 18.67 -31.30
N GLN A 270 -11.74 18.99 -30.56
CA GLN A 270 -12.23 20.34 -30.37
C GLN A 270 -11.70 20.88 -29.05
N THR A 271 -10.60 21.64 -29.09
CA THR A 271 -9.91 22.11 -27.88
C THR A 271 -10.67 23.22 -27.16
N GLY A 272 -11.44 24.03 -27.88
CA GLY A 272 -11.98 25.27 -27.35
C GLY A 272 -10.87 26.30 -26.99
N PRO A 273 -11.22 27.34 -26.21
CA PRO A 273 -10.27 28.35 -25.76
C PRO A 273 -9.36 27.82 -24.66
N ARG A 274 -8.19 28.45 -24.53
CA ARG A 274 -7.22 28.17 -23.49
C ARG A 274 -7.46 29.13 -22.31
N TYR A 275 -7.51 28.61 -21.08
CA TYR A 275 -7.87 29.33 -19.88
C TYR A 275 -6.70 29.49 -18.93
N ARG A 276 -6.81 30.52 -18.07
CA ARG A 276 -5.90 30.76 -16.95
C ARG A 276 -6.65 30.61 -15.63
N PHE A 277 -5.93 30.33 -14.54
CA PHE A 277 -6.50 30.39 -13.20
C PHE A 277 -6.89 31.81 -12.83
N GLY A 278 -8.09 31.97 -12.29
CA GLY A 278 -8.62 33.23 -11.77
C GLY A 278 -8.49 33.36 -10.25
N ASP A 279 -9.36 34.19 -9.66
CA ASP A 279 -9.48 34.32 -8.21
C ASP A 279 -9.96 33.03 -7.54
N VAL A 280 -9.58 32.83 -6.28
CA VAL A 280 -9.89 31.65 -5.50
C VAL A 280 -10.90 32.02 -4.41
N PHE A 281 -12.05 31.39 -4.42
CA PHE A 281 -13.11 31.55 -3.43
C PHE A 281 -13.12 30.33 -2.52
N VAL A 282 -12.89 30.53 -1.24
CA VAL A 282 -12.84 29.44 -0.25
C VAL A 282 -13.95 29.66 0.76
N GLU A 283 -14.77 28.64 0.91
CA GLU A 283 -15.82 28.55 1.92
C GLU A 283 -15.47 27.45 2.91
N VAL A 284 -15.37 27.79 4.20
CA VAL A 284 -15.04 26.86 5.26
C VAL A 284 -16.20 26.77 6.22
N THR A 285 -16.75 25.57 6.39
CA THR A 285 -17.81 25.25 7.34
C THR A 285 -17.28 24.32 8.43
N GLY A 286 -17.78 24.42 9.64
CA GLY A 286 -17.35 23.59 10.77
C GLY A 286 -18.49 22.79 11.39
N PRO A 287 -18.19 21.79 12.26
CA PRO A 287 -19.19 21.06 13.02
C PRO A 287 -19.80 21.87 14.17
N GLU A 288 -19.14 22.94 14.59
CA GLU A 288 -19.56 23.78 15.71
C GLU A 288 -20.30 25.02 15.20
N ALA A 289 -21.60 25.09 15.49
CA ALA A 289 -22.46 26.23 15.12
C ALA A 289 -22.18 27.44 16.02
N GLU A 290 -21.09 28.16 15.81
CA GLU A 290 -20.92 29.50 16.41
C GLU A 290 -21.48 30.57 15.45
N GLN A 291 -22.29 31.49 15.97
CA GLN A 291 -22.76 32.64 15.23
C GLN A 291 -21.62 33.62 14.98
N GLY A 292 -21.34 33.90 13.72
CA GLY A 292 -20.38 34.89 13.27
C GLY A 292 -19.32 34.33 12.32
N GLY A 293 -19.38 34.71 11.08
CA GLY A 293 -18.41 34.37 10.05
C GLY A 293 -17.26 35.39 10.00
N ARG A 294 -16.09 34.94 9.57
CA ARG A 294 -14.92 35.77 9.25
C ARG A 294 -14.65 35.70 7.76
N ARG A 295 -14.40 36.83 7.15
CA ARG A 295 -13.97 36.93 5.76
C ARG A 295 -12.57 37.53 5.68
N ASP A 296 -11.65 36.78 5.13
CA ASP A 296 -10.28 37.21 4.89
C ASP A 296 -9.98 37.27 3.40
N THR A 297 -9.24 38.28 2.99
CA THR A 297 -8.77 38.41 1.60
C THR A 297 -7.25 38.43 1.59
N LEU A 298 -6.65 37.49 0.85
CA LEU A 298 -5.22 37.34 0.70
C LEU A 298 -4.81 37.60 -0.75
N ALA A 299 -3.76 38.38 -0.94
CA ALA A 299 -3.14 38.50 -2.26
C ALA A 299 -2.40 37.21 -2.62
N LEU A 300 -2.55 36.75 -3.86
CA LEU A 300 -1.84 35.61 -4.42
C LEU A 300 -1.04 36.07 -5.64
N GLY A 301 0.27 35.75 -5.65
CA GLY A 301 1.16 36.07 -6.76
C GLY A 301 1.48 37.57 -6.91
N GLU A 302 2.28 37.90 -7.91
CA GLU A 302 2.74 39.26 -8.22
C GLU A 302 2.62 39.53 -9.73
N GLY A 303 2.46 40.84 -10.10
CA GLY A 303 2.41 41.26 -11.49
C GLY A 303 1.25 40.63 -12.31
N ALA A 304 1.55 40.15 -13.49
CA ALA A 304 0.58 39.53 -14.39
C ALA A 304 -0.04 38.21 -13.84
N ARG A 305 0.59 37.61 -12.82
CA ARG A 305 0.11 36.44 -12.10
C ARG A 305 -0.58 36.78 -10.78
N SER A 306 -0.97 38.04 -10.58
CA SER A 306 -1.67 38.48 -9.39
C SER A 306 -3.15 38.04 -9.42
N GLY A 307 -3.67 37.68 -8.25
CA GLY A 307 -5.06 37.34 -8.01
C GLY A 307 -5.37 37.39 -6.52
N ARG A 308 -6.60 37.10 -6.14
CA ARG A 308 -7.04 37.15 -4.75
C ARG A 308 -7.54 35.78 -4.32
N MET A 309 -7.25 35.43 -3.09
CA MET A 309 -7.92 34.34 -2.38
C MET A 309 -8.83 34.95 -1.33
N ILE A 310 -10.13 34.73 -1.50
CA ILE A 310 -11.17 35.20 -0.60
C ILE A 310 -11.62 34.01 0.22
N VAL A 311 -11.32 34.03 1.52
CA VAL A 311 -11.66 32.93 2.43
C VAL A 311 -12.79 33.38 3.33
N THR A 312 -13.93 32.71 3.24
CA THR A 312 -15.07 32.88 4.13
C THR A 312 -15.11 31.73 5.10
N ILE A 313 -14.91 32.00 6.38
CA ILE A 313 -14.93 31.01 7.47
C ILE A 313 -16.20 31.26 8.28
N GLU A 314 -17.15 30.36 8.24
CA GLU A 314 -18.45 30.57 8.87
C GLU A 314 -18.46 30.18 10.36
N GLN A 315 -17.69 29.20 10.77
CA GLN A 315 -17.83 28.59 12.10
C GLN A 315 -16.52 28.26 12.84
N GLU A 316 -15.36 28.24 12.18
CA GLU A 316 -14.08 27.86 12.77
C GLU A 316 -13.14 29.06 12.93
N ARG A 317 -13.00 29.56 14.15
CA ARG A 317 -12.22 30.79 14.44
C ARG A 317 -10.70 30.61 14.40
N ARG A 318 -10.19 29.38 14.53
CA ARG A 318 -8.75 29.13 14.69
C ARG A 318 -8.07 28.64 13.43
N LEU A 319 -8.76 28.56 12.30
CA LEU A 319 -8.16 28.20 11.03
C LEU A 319 -7.39 29.42 10.46
N ARG A 320 -6.12 29.23 10.17
CA ARG A 320 -5.30 30.24 9.51
C ARG A 320 -5.43 30.11 7.98
N PRO A 321 -5.82 31.16 7.26
CA PRO A 321 -5.90 31.11 5.79
C PRO A 321 -4.60 30.70 5.11
N SER A 322 -3.46 30.88 5.79
CA SER A 322 -2.14 30.45 5.31
C SER A 322 -2.03 28.93 5.10
N LEU A 323 -2.81 28.10 5.84
CA LEU A 323 -2.90 26.67 5.61
C LEU A 323 -3.42 26.37 4.22
N ILE A 324 -4.52 27.02 3.84
CA ILE A 324 -5.17 26.83 2.53
C ILE A 324 -4.22 27.36 1.44
N ARG A 325 -3.64 28.55 1.63
CA ARG A 325 -2.68 29.12 0.68
C ARG A 325 -1.49 28.20 0.38
N ARG A 326 -0.92 27.55 1.40
CA ARG A 326 0.18 26.59 1.23
C ARG A 326 -0.23 25.29 0.53
N ALA A 327 -1.51 24.93 0.62
CA ALA A 327 -2.03 23.75 -0.05
C ALA A 327 -2.28 24.00 -1.55
N LEU A 328 -2.47 25.25 -1.99
CA LEU A 328 -2.67 25.58 -3.39
C LEU A 328 -1.44 25.20 -4.22
N ARG A 329 -1.66 24.49 -5.31
CA ARG A 329 -0.63 24.07 -6.27
C ARG A 329 -0.64 24.92 -7.54
N PHE A 330 -1.64 25.73 -7.73
CA PHE A 330 -1.79 26.65 -8.83
C PHE A 330 -1.69 28.11 -8.37
N GLN A 331 -1.33 28.98 -9.29
CA GLN A 331 -1.26 30.42 -9.07
C GLN A 331 -2.23 31.14 -10.02
N PRO A 332 -2.96 32.17 -9.57
CA PRO A 332 -3.77 33.01 -10.45
C PRO A 332 -2.93 33.55 -11.63
N GLY A 333 -3.52 33.63 -12.82
CA GLY A 333 -2.83 34.03 -14.05
C GLY A 333 -1.95 32.96 -14.68
N GLY A 334 -1.65 31.83 -13.98
CA GLY A 334 -1.03 30.65 -14.59
C GLY A 334 -1.99 29.94 -15.55
N TRP A 335 -1.47 29.12 -16.47
CA TRP A 335 -2.33 28.30 -17.31
C TRP A 335 -3.09 27.27 -16.46
N TYR A 336 -4.35 27.06 -16.78
CA TYR A 336 -5.16 26.07 -16.09
C TYR A 336 -4.53 24.65 -16.22
N SER A 337 -4.55 23.90 -15.13
CA SER A 337 -4.13 22.50 -15.07
C SER A 337 -5.06 21.73 -14.15
N GLN A 338 -5.72 20.70 -14.67
CA GLN A 338 -6.59 19.83 -13.87
C GLN A 338 -5.79 19.07 -12.81
N GLU A 339 -4.55 18.71 -13.12
CA GLU A 339 -3.66 18.04 -12.19
C GLU A 339 -3.33 18.91 -10.98
N GLU A 340 -3.07 20.21 -11.17
CA GLU A 340 -2.82 21.15 -10.07
C GLU A 340 -4.06 21.31 -9.18
N VAL A 341 -5.26 21.34 -9.77
CA VAL A 341 -6.54 21.37 -9.01
C VAL A 341 -6.68 20.10 -8.17
N LEU A 342 -6.46 18.92 -8.75
CA LEU A 342 -6.52 17.64 -8.04
C LEU A 342 -5.44 17.53 -6.94
N ASN A 343 -4.23 18.02 -7.21
CA ASN A 343 -3.15 18.04 -6.24
C ASN A 343 -3.44 19.01 -5.08
N THR A 344 -4.07 20.15 -5.35
CA THR A 344 -4.57 21.06 -4.31
C THR A 344 -5.59 20.35 -3.42
N ARG A 345 -6.58 19.67 -4.01
CA ARG A 345 -7.55 18.89 -3.27
C ARG A 345 -6.89 17.83 -2.39
N ARG A 346 -5.99 17.03 -2.94
CA ARG A 346 -5.26 15.99 -2.20
C ARG A 346 -4.47 16.55 -1.02
N ARG A 347 -3.81 17.70 -1.21
CA ARG A 347 -3.06 18.37 -0.14
C ARG A 347 -3.97 18.86 0.98
N LEU A 348 -5.12 19.44 0.66
CA LEU A 348 -6.10 19.85 1.65
C LEU A 348 -6.62 18.65 2.45
N GLU A 349 -6.96 17.54 1.75
CA GLU A 349 -7.38 16.28 2.39
C GLU A 349 -6.26 15.70 3.29
N ALA A 350 -5.01 15.76 2.84
CA ALA A 350 -3.85 15.24 3.55
C ALA A 350 -3.53 15.97 4.86
N THR A 351 -4.04 17.19 5.06
CA THR A 351 -3.90 17.91 6.34
C THR A 351 -4.61 17.21 7.49
N GLY A 352 -5.64 16.40 7.20
CA GLY A 352 -6.50 15.76 8.20
C GLY A 352 -7.45 16.69 8.94
N VAL A 353 -7.39 18.00 8.66
CA VAL A 353 -8.27 19.01 9.27
C VAL A 353 -9.66 18.98 8.64
N PHE A 354 -9.74 18.67 7.34
CA PHE A 354 -10.95 18.70 6.57
C PHE A 354 -11.52 17.29 6.36
N GLY A 355 -12.81 17.11 6.67
CA GLY A 355 -13.53 15.86 6.42
C GLY A 355 -14.19 15.81 5.05
N LEU A 356 -14.47 16.99 4.48
CA LEU A 356 -14.93 17.17 3.11
C LEU A 356 -14.07 18.24 2.45
N THR A 357 -13.58 17.94 1.27
CA THR A 357 -12.84 18.89 0.43
C THR A 357 -13.37 18.79 -0.99
N ASP A 358 -13.98 19.85 -1.46
CA ASP A 358 -14.44 19.98 -2.82
C ASP A 358 -13.75 21.17 -3.48
N VAL A 359 -13.13 20.92 -4.63
CA VAL A 359 -12.43 21.94 -5.42
C VAL A 359 -13.00 21.91 -6.82
N THR A 360 -13.75 22.94 -7.17
CA THR A 360 -14.44 23.06 -8.44
C THR A 360 -13.98 24.28 -9.21
N THR A 361 -13.93 24.14 -10.52
CA THR A 361 -13.62 25.21 -11.47
C THR A 361 -14.90 25.58 -12.21
N SER A 362 -15.28 26.85 -12.18
CA SER A 362 -16.41 27.34 -12.97
C SER A 362 -15.97 27.49 -14.43
N ILE A 363 -16.33 26.54 -15.26
CA ILE A 363 -16.02 26.52 -16.70
C ILE A 363 -17.25 27.04 -17.43
N PRO A 364 -17.16 28.12 -18.24
CA PRO A 364 -18.26 28.58 -19.08
C PRO A 364 -18.63 27.52 -20.12
N ASP A 365 -19.90 27.46 -20.51
CA ASP A 365 -20.34 26.59 -21.60
C ASP A 365 -19.56 26.86 -22.89
N SER A 366 -18.89 25.84 -23.40
CA SER A 366 -17.81 25.93 -24.36
C SER A 366 -18.27 25.89 -25.80
N THR A 367 -19.18 26.77 -26.22
CA THR A 367 -19.49 26.96 -27.64
C THR A 367 -18.66 28.08 -28.29
N ALA A 368 -17.79 28.74 -27.54
CA ALA A 368 -16.99 29.86 -28.05
C ALA A 368 -15.80 29.39 -28.91
N ALA A 369 -15.58 30.03 -30.01
CA ALA A 369 -14.42 29.82 -30.89
C ALA A 369 -13.09 30.05 -30.13
N PRO A 370 -11.99 29.38 -30.53
CA PRO A 370 -10.67 29.60 -29.92
C PRO A 370 -10.27 31.07 -29.97
N ARG A 371 -9.99 31.66 -28.79
CA ARG A 371 -9.48 33.04 -28.69
C ARG A 371 -7.99 33.08 -28.78
N ALA A 372 -7.43 34.20 -29.22
CA ALA A 372 -6.00 34.40 -29.22
C ALA A 372 -5.39 34.22 -27.81
N PRO A 373 -4.19 33.66 -27.64
CA PRO A 373 -3.56 33.35 -26.33
C PRO A 373 -3.46 34.56 -25.41
N GLU A 374 -3.39 35.76 -25.96
CA GLU A 374 -3.25 37.03 -25.20
C GLU A 374 -4.53 37.43 -24.45
N ILE A 375 -5.69 36.88 -24.82
CA ILE A 375 -7.00 37.20 -24.25
C ILE A 375 -7.58 35.97 -23.51
N ALA A 376 -6.72 35.17 -22.92
CA ALA A 376 -7.16 33.99 -22.17
C ALA A 376 -8.02 34.38 -20.96
N GLU A 377 -9.24 33.90 -20.93
CA GLU A 377 -10.18 34.12 -19.83
C GLU A 377 -9.68 33.44 -18.55
N ARG A 378 -9.91 34.11 -17.41
CA ARG A 378 -9.53 33.58 -16.10
C ARG A 378 -10.71 32.83 -15.49
N LEU A 379 -10.49 31.56 -15.10
CA LEU A 379 -11.48 30.71 -14.46
C LEU A 379 -11.42 30.85 -12.95
N PRO A 380 -12.48 31.31 -12.28
CA PRO A 380 -12.54 31.34 -10.83
C PRO A 380 -12.56 29.90 -10.28
N GLN A 381 -11.87 29.72 -9.16
CA GLN A 381 -11.79 28.45 -8.45
C GLN A 381 -12.64 28.53 -7.18
N SER A 382 -13.53 27.57 -6.96
CA SER A 382 -14.33 27.47 -5.74
C SER A 382 -13.85 26.28 -4.92
N ILE A 383 -13.50 26.52 -3.67
CA ILE A 383 -13.01 25.51 -2.72
C ILE A 383 -13.99 25.47 -1.54
N ARG A 384 -14.69 24.36 -1.35
CA ARG A 384 -15.57 24.14 -0.21
C ARG A 384 -14.94 23.14 0.74
N LEU A 385 -14.78 23.55 2.00
CA LEU A 385 -14.11 22.79 3.03
C LEU A 385 -15.04 22.62 4.23
N ARG A 386 -15.10 21.40 4.76
CA ARG A 386 -15.79 21.14 6.03
C ARG A 386 -14.77 20.60 7.02
N THR A 387 -14.59 21.31 8.14
CA THR A 387 -13.64 20.88 9.18
C THR A 387 -14.16 19.67 9.94
N GLN A 388 -13.24 18.83 10.44
CA GLN A 388 -13.55 17.76 11.38
C GLN A 388 -13.57 18.29 12.82
N PRO A 389 -14.24 17.59 13.77
CA PRO A 389 -14.13 17.92 15.17
C PRO A 389 -12.66 17.99 15.60
N ARG A 390 -12.31 19.13 16.20
CA ARG A 390 -10.92 19.45 16.54
C ARG A 390 -10.34 18.53 17.60
N HIS A 391 -11.14 18.19 18.59
CA HIS A 391 -10.76 17.36 19.72
C HIS A 391 -11.32 15.96 19.56
N ARG A 392 -10.46 14.97 19.72
CA ARG A 392 -10.86 13.55 19.68
C ARG A 392 -10.18 12.82 20.83
N VAL A 393 -10.98 12.22 21.68
CA VAL A 393 -10.52 11.31 22.73
C VAL A 393 -10.90 9.91 22.30
N ARG A 394 -9.97 8.97 22.42
CA ARG A 394 -10.18 7.57 22.11
C ARG A 394 -9.73 6.75 23.30
N PHE A 395 -10.61 5.89 23.75
CA PHE A 395 -10.32 4.83 24.70
C PHE A 395 -10.29 3.50 23.94
N GLU A 396 -9.26 2.70 24.19
CA GLU A 396 -9.06 1.41 23.52
C GLU A 396 -8.80 0.33 24.58
N MET A 397 -9.47 -0.83 24.40
CA MET A 397 -9.12 -2.07 25.06
C MET A 397 -8.59 -3.01 23.99
N PHE A 398 -7.47 -3.65 24.27
CA PHE A 398 -6.86 -4.56 23.29
C PHE A 398 -6.35 -5.83 23.97
N ALA A 399 -6.43 -6.94 23.24
CA ALA A 399 -5.74 -8.17 23.55
C ALA A 399 -4.47 -8.25 22.71
N LEU A 400 -3.42 -8.79 23.27
CA LEU A 400 -2.15 -8.98 22.57
C LEU A 400 -1.68 -10.43 22.73
N GLN A 401 -1.11 -10.93 21.65
CA GLN A 401 -0.34 -12.17 21.65
C GLN A 401 1.03 -11.85 21.07
N ARG A 402 2.07 -12.18 21.78
CA ARG A 402 3.43 -11.93 21.33
C ARG A 402 4.38 -13.06 21.77
N SER A 403 5.47 -13.22 21.05
CA SER A 403 6.63 -13.90 21.59
C SER A 403 7.27 -13.00 22.64
N GLY A 404 7.74 -13.57 23.74
CA GLY A 404 8.22 -12.82 24.89
C GLY A 404 9.17 -11.66 24.58
N ALA A 405 9.25 -10.69 25.46
CA ALA A 405 9.92 -9.40 25.26
C ALA A 405 11.40 -9.51 24.81
N LEU A 406 12.07 -10.58 25.17
CA LEU A 406 13.45 -10.90 24.77
C LEU A 406 13.52 -12.10 23.81
N GLY A 407 12.36 -12.61 23.33
CA GLY A 407 12.31 -13.80 22.49
C GLY A 407 12.56 -15.11 23.24
N VAL A 408 12.66 -15.07 24.55
CA VAL A 408 12.94 -16.25 25.41
C VAL A 408 11.66 -16.97 25.78
N LEU A 409 10.51 -16.30 25.73
CA LEU A 409 9.21 -16.84 26.12
C LEU A 409 8.32 -17.03 24.89
N ASP A 410 7.80 -18.24 24.72
CA ASP A 410 6.86 -18.55 23.68
C ASP A 410 5.42 -18.19 24.13
N ASN A 411 4.67 -17.49 23.26
CA ASN A 411 3.24 -17.30 23.40
C ASN A 411 2.71 -16.61 24.67
N GLU A 412 3.22 -15.42 24.94
CA GLU A 412 2.57 -14.55 25.92
C GLU A 412 1.20 -14.08 25.40
N LEU A 413 0.17 -14.27 26.20
CA LEU A 413 -1.13 -13.66 25.99
C LEU A 413 -1.35 -12.54 27.01
N GLY A 414 -1.85 -11.42 26.53
CA GLY A 414 -2.05 -10.27 27.38
C GLY A 414 -3.23 -9.41 26.99
N SER A 415 -3.47 -8.43 27.81
CA SER A 415 -4.44 -7.37 27.55
C SER A 415 -3.89 -6.01 27.95
N GLY A 416 -4.49 -4.98 27.38
CA GLY A 416 -4.10 -3.62 27.70
C GLY A 416 -5.20 -2.62 27.51
N LEU A 417 -4.95 -1.44 28.07
CA LEU A 417 -5.81 -0.27 27.95
C LEU A 417 -5.01 0.87 27.34
N GLY A 418 -5.65 1.62 26.46
CA GLY A 418 -5.09 2.81 25.86
C GLY A 418 -6.03 3.99 25.96
N LEU A 419 -5.48 5.15 26.24
CA LEU A 419 -6.16 6.44 26.18
C LEU A 419 -5.37 7.35 25.25
N SER A 420 -6.01 7.90 24.25
CA SER A 420 -5.37 8.88 23.37
C SER A 420 -6.23 10.13 23.21
N TYR A 421 -5.56 11.26 23.20
CA TYR A 421 -6.13 12.56 22.88
C TYR A 421 -5.47 13.11 21.64
N ASN A 422 -6.28 13.52 20.68
CA ASN A 422 -5.83 14.12 19.42
C ASN A 422 -6.46 15.50 19.25
N ASN A 423 -5.63 16.49 18.93
CA ASN A 423 -6.07 17.80 18.46
C ASN A 423 -5.58 17.98 17.02
N LEU A 424 -6.52 18.05 16.07
CA LEU A 424 -6.20 18.05 14.63
C LEU A 424 -5.73 19.42 14.10
N ASN A 425 -5.84 20.49 14.90
CA ASN A 425 -5.49 21.84 14.46
C ASN A 425 -5.07 22.70 15.67
N LEU A 426 -3.91 22.40 16.25
CA LEU A 426 -3.47 22.95 17.52
C LEU A 426 -3.33 24.48 17.48
N PHE A 427 -2.63 25.02 16.46
CA PHE A 427 -2.35 26.45 16.31
C PHE A 427 -3.11 27.10 15.14
N GLY A 428 -3.95 26.35 14.44
CA GLY A 428 -4.75 26.85 13.31
C GLY A 428 -4.11 26.65 11.93
N GLY A 429 -2.92 26.12 11.85
CA GLY A 429 -2.18 25.82 10.61
C GLY A 429 -2.17 24.35 10.21
N GLY A 430 -3.09 23.53 10.78
CA GLY A 430 -3.19 22.09 10.51
C GLY A 430 -2.20 21.25 11.31
N GLU A 431 -1.67 21.80 12.39
CA GLU A 431 -0.77 21.07 13.29
C GLU A 431 -1.56 20.05 14.10
N ALA A 432 -1.33 18.77 13.85
CA ALA A 432 -1.94 17.68 14.60
C ALA A 432 -1.08 17.34 15.83
N PHE A 433 -1.67 17.47 17.00
CA PHE A 433 -1.04 17.13 18.26
C PHE A 433 -1.73 15.91 18.87
N GLN A 434 -0.94 14.94 19.26
CA GLN A 434 -1.41 13.69 19.87
C GLN A 434 -0.68 13.42 21.18
N VAL A 435 -1.42 12.99 22.19
CA VAL A 435 -0.90 12.42 23.43
C VAL A 435 -1.55 11.06 23.62
N GLY A 436 -0.75 10.07 23.95
CA GLY A 436 -1.20 8.71 24.23
C GLY A 436 -0.61 8.18 25.52
N LEU A 437 -1.41 7.44 26.25
CA LEU A 437 -1.01 6.66 27.43
C LEU A 437 -1.56 5.25 27.25
N SER A 438 -0.70 4.24 27.35
CA SER A 438 -1.13 2.85 27.31
C SER A 438 -0.44 2.01 28.35
N GLY A 439 -1.19 1.05 28.89
CA GLY A 439 -0.68 0.05 29.82
C GLY A 439 -1.08 -1.33 29.39
N SER A 440 -0.18 -2.30 29.48
CA SER A 440 -0.47 -3.69 29.16
C SER A 440 0.21 -4.64 30.12
N ILE A 441 -0.44 -5.78 30.33
CA ILE A 441 0.07 -6.92 31.07
C ILE A 441 -0.01 -8.15 30.19
N ALA A 442 1.00 -9.00 30.24
CA ALA A 442 1.03 -10.26 29.52
C ALA A 442 1.54 -11.37 30.45
N GLY A 443 1.13 -12.60 30.17
CA GLY A 443 1.49 -13.77 30.94
C GLY A 443 1.52 -15.05 30.11
N ASP A 444 2.21 -16.03 30.61
CA ASP A 444 2.18 -17.39 30.09
C ASP A 444 0.98 -18.14 30.69
N ILE A 445 0.02 -18.49 29.81
CA ILE A 445 -1.20 -19.19 30.23
C ILE A 445 -0.90 -20.58 30.76
N GLN A 446 0.08 -21.27 30.22
CA GLN A 446 0.43 -22.65 30.60
C GLN A 446 1.04 -22.68 32.01
N ARG A 447 1.85 -21.68 32.33
CA ARG A 447 2.54 -21.54 33.62
C ARG A 447 1.76 -20.72 34.66
N GLN A 448 0.67 -20.05 34.25
CA GLN A 448 -0.18 -19.17 35.08
C GLN A 448 0.63 -18.05 35.78
N ILE A 449 1.64 -17.50 35.12
CA ILE A 449 2.49 -16.45 35.68
C ILE A 449 2.42 -15.19 34.82
N LEU A 450 2.53 -14.03 35.52
CA LEU A 450 2.71 -12.75 34.87
C LEU A 450 4.15 -12.62 34.40
N THR A 451 4.32 -12.55 33.08
CA THR A 451 5.63 -12.51 32.43
C THR A 451 6.10 -11.09 32.15
N THR A 452 5.19 -10.17 31.83
CA THR A 452 5.55 -8.82 31.42
C THR A 452 4.48 -7.80 31.80
N SER A 453 4.92 -6.64 32.26
CA SER A 453 4.09 -5.44 32.37
C SER A 453 4.77 -4.27 31.66
N GLN A 454 3.99 -3.48 30.91
CA GLN A 454 4.50 -2.34 30.16
C GLN A 454 3.60 -1.13 30.35
N LEU A 455 4.22 0.02 30.57
CA LEU A 455 3.58 1.33 30.56
C LEU A 455 4.25 2.18 29.49
N GLU A 456 3.45 2.83 28.66
CA GLU A 456 3.95 3.70 27.58
C GLU A 456 3.21 5.03 27.60
N ALA A 457 3.96 6.12 27.56
CA ALA A 457 3.46 7.46 27.31
C ALA A 457 4.09 8.00 26.04
N SER A 458 3.28 8.57 25.15
CA SER A 458 3.75 9.13 23.89
C SER A 458 3.13 10.48 23.61
N THR A 459 3.88 11.33 22.93
CA THR A 459 3.36 12.59 22.40
C THR A 459 3.95 12.83 21.01
N SER A 460 3.15 13.39 20.11
CA SER A 460 3.63 13.78 18.80
C SER A 460 2.95 15.06 18.31
N LEU A 461 3.72 15.86 17.61
CA LEU A 461 3.28 17.03 16.86
C LEU A 461 3.61 16.83 15.38
N GLN A 462 2.60 16.79 14.55
CA GLN A 462 2.75 16.70 13.11
C GLN A 462 2.34 18.01 12.45
N VAL A 463 3.20 18.52 11.59
CA VAL A 463 2.99 19.76 10.83
C VAL A 463 2.85 19.38 9.35
N PRO A 464 1.82 19.85 8.63
CA PRO A 464 1.58 19.47 7.22
C PRO A 464 2.47 20.21 6.21
N TYR A 465 3.70 20.49 6.59
CA TYR A 465 4.75 21.08 5.75
C TYR A 465 6.14 20.80 6.34
N LEU A 466 7.20 21.03 5.55
CA LEU A 466 8.55 20.95 6.09
C LEU A 466 8.85 22.17 6.98
N ILE A 467 9.30 21.89 8.21
CA ILE A 467 10.00 22.90 9.01
C ILE A 467 11.43 22.94 8.47
N GLN A 468 11.77 23.98 7.73
CA GLN A 468 13.02 24.10 7.02
C GLN A 468 13.77 25.35 7.46
N PRO A 469 15.11 25.29 7.56
CA PRO A 469 15.92 26.46 7.90
C PRO A 469 15.95 27.51 6.77
N PHE A 470 15.64 27.12 5.53
CA PHE A 470 15.65 27.98 4.35
C PHE A 470 14.30 27.95 3.65
N SER A 471 13.68 29.10 3.40
CA SER A 471 12.39 29.17 2.70
C SER A 471 12.52 28.70 1.24
N GLY A 472 11.51 27.94 0.76
CA GLY A 472 11.42 27.50 -0.63
C GLY A 472 12.15 26.19 -0.97
N LEU A 473 12.59 25.40 0.01
CA LEU A 473 13.22 24.10 -0.23
C LEU A 473 12.24 23.09 -0.84
N ASP A 474 11.00 23.08 -0.36
CA ASP A 474 9.92 22.23 -0.87
C ASP A 474 9.57 22.52 -2.33
N ASP A 475 9.58 23.81 -2.73
CA ASP A 475 9.36 24.21 -4.13
C ASP A 475 10.55 23.82 -5.02
N ARG A 476 11.78 23.99 -4.52
CA ARG A 476 13.00 23.61 -5.26
C ARG A 476 13.12 22.09 -5.45
N LEU A 477 12.69 21.32 -4.46
CA LEU A 477 12.67 19.85 -4.53
C LEU A 477 11.48 19.30 -5.32
N GLY A 478 10.52 20.16 -5.72
CA GLY A 478 9.34 19.74 -6.47
C GLY A 478 8.50 18.70 -5.73
N LEU A 479 8.37 18.80 -4.40
CA LEU A 479 7.73 17.77 -3.59
C LEU A 479 6.23 17.69 -3.85
N PHE A 480 5.75 16.46 -4.03
CA PHE A 480 4.33 16.17 -4.15
C PHE A 480 3.58 16.44 -2.84
N ASP A 481 4.11 15.97 -1.71
CA ASP A 481 3.64 16.28 -0.35
C ASP A 481 4.83 16.29 0.62
N ALA A 482 4.69 17.01 1.74
CA ALA A 482 5.74 17.09 2.74
C ALA A 482 5.16 17.29 4.13
N ARG A 483 5.79 16.68 5.13
CA ARG A 483 5.36 16.77 6.54
C ARG A 483 6.56 16.75 7.45
N THR A 484 6.40 17.41 8.60
CA THR A 484 7.36 17.32 9.70
C THR A 484 6.65 16.71 10.91
N ARG A 485 7.29 15.73 11.54
CA ARG A 485 6.77 15.11 12.77
C ARG A 485 7.83 15.16 13.86
N LEU A 486 7.46 15.73 14.98
CA LEU A 486 8.22 15.66 16.22
C LEU A 486 7.51 14.68 17.15
N SER A 487 8.20 13.67 17.65
CA SER A 487 7.62 12.67 18.55
C SER A 487 8.54 12.38 19.72
N PHE A 488 7.92 12.13 20.87
CA PHE A 488 8.57 11.69 22.09
C PHE A 488 7.81 10.49 22.64
N SER A 489 8.53 9.52 23.16
CA SER A 489 7.94 8.39 23.87
C SER A 489 8.76 8.05 25.12
N LEU A 490 8.05 7.57 26.13
CA LEU A 490 8.62 7.04 27.37
C LEU A 490 7.99 5.67 27.60
N VAL A 491 8.83 4.65 27.73
CA VAL A 491 8.41 3.27 27.97
C VAL A 491 9.07 2.77 29.24
N SER A 492 8.27 2.19 30.12
CA SER A 492 8.73 1.40 31.26
C SER A 492 8.27 -0.04 31.09
N LEU A 493 9.17 -0.98 31.24
CA LEU A 493 8.92 -2.40 31.06
C LEU A 493 9.46 -3.16 32.27
N ARG A 494 8.68 -4.10 32.77
CA ARG A 494 9.13 -5.03 33.82
C ARG A 494 8.77 -6.44 33.45
N SER A 495 9.78 -7.32 33.48
CA SER A 495 9.62 -8.76 33.24
C SER A 495 10.18 -9.53 34.44
N PRO A 496 9.32 -9.88 35.41
CA PRO A 496 9.74 -10.60 36.64
C PRO A 496 10.35 -11.97 36.32
N GLU A 497 9.85 -12.68 35.34
CA GLU A 497 10.34 -13.99 34.92
C GLU A 497 11.77 -13.92 34.39
N LEU A 498 12.05 -12.95 33.55
CA LEU A 498 13.38 -12.67 33.03
C LEU A 498 14.29 -11.93 34.02
N ARG A 499 13.75 -11.64 35.23
CA ARG A 499 14.45 -10.83 36.25
C ARG A 499 15.06 -9.54 35.69
N PHE A 500 14.37 -8.94 34.73
CA PHE A 500 14.81 -7.76 34.00
C PHE A 500 13.75 -6.68 33.98
N ALA A 501 14.20 -5.46 34.03
CA ALA A 501 13.33 -4.29 33.88
C ALA A 501 14.03 -3.22 33.04
N ILE A 502 13.25 -2.40 32.37
CA ILE A 502 13.68 -1.11 31.85
C ILE A 502 12.95 -0.06 32.66
N ARG A 503 13.66 0.58 33.60
CA ARG A 503 13.09 1.64 34.45
C ARG A 503 12.52 2.78 33.62
N GLY A 504 13.20 3.14 32.54
CA GLY A 504 12.75 4.13 31.59
C GLY A 504 13.56 4.05 30.31
N ARG A 505 12.83 4.00 29.18
CA ARG A 505 13.38 4.21 27.84
C ARG A 505 12.69 5.43 27.27
N GLY A 506 13.42 6.53 27.21
CA GLY A 506 12.98 7.75 26.54
C GLY A 506 13.46 7.77 25.10
N SER A 507 12.61 8.17 24.15
CA SER A 507 13.03 8.44 22.79
C SER A 507 12.42 9.72 22.25
N GLY A 508 13.20 10.46 21.48
CA GLY A 508 12.78 11.67 20.76
C GLY A 508 13.21 11.59 19.30
N GLN A 509 12.34 12.01 18.41
CA GLN A 509 12.61 11.95 16.97
C GLN A 509 12.00 13.15 16.27
N LEU A 510 12.81 13.80 15.43
CA LEU A 510 12.36 14.76 14.43
C LEU A 510 12.43 14.09 13.06
N ARG A 511 11.27 13.88 12.42
CA ARG A 511 11.16 13.26 11.10
C ARG A 511 10.66 14.24 10.08
N LEU A 512 11.39 14.34 8.96
CA LEU A 512 10.96 15.00 7.74
C LEU A 512 10.48 13.92 6.77
N GLU A 513 9.24 13.99 6.37
CA GLU A 513 8.64 13.10 5.38
C GLU A 513 8.44 13.89 4.08
N MET A 514 9.05 13.42 2.99
CA MET A 514 9.06 14.07 1.69
C MET A 514 8.55 13.09 0.64
N GLN A 515 7.37 13.34 0.13
CA GLN A 515 6.81 12.56 -0.96
C GLN A 515 7.19 13.21 -2.30
N HIS A 516 8.01 12.53 -3.10
CA HIS A 516 8.47 13.02 -4.40
C HIS A 516 7.44 12.73 -5.50
N THR A 517 6.87 11.52 -5.48
CA THR A 517 5.81 11.07 -6.38
C THR A 517 4.76 10.31 -5.58
N PRO A 518 3.60 9.98 -6.16
CA PRO A 518 2.62 9.12 -5.47
C PRO A 518 3.17 7.78 -4.98
N THR A 519 4.29 7.32 -5.54
CA THR A 519 4.91 6.02 -5.24
C THR A 519 6.25 6.11 -4.53
N VAL A 520 6.89 7.29 -4.47
CA VAL A 520 8.25 7.46 -3.91
C VAL A 520 8.23 8.46 -2.76
N THR A 521 8.71 8.01 -1.61
CA THR A 521 8.79 8.80 -0.38
C THR A 521 10.18 8.70 0.24
N SER A 522 10.75 9.82 0.64
CA SER A 522 11.95 9.90 1.46
C SER A 522 11.59 10.29 2.89
N LEU A 523 12.19 9.60 3.86
CA LEU A 523 12.09 9.94 5.29
C LEU A 523 13.49 10.29 5.79
N VAL A 524 13.61 11.45 6.44
CA VAL A 524 14.85 11.89 7.08
C VAL A 524 14.57 12.05 8.56
N ASP A 525 15.20 11.23 9.38
CA ASP A 525 15.13 11.33 10.83
C ASP A 525 16.34 12.13 11.35
N LEU A 526 16.06 13.29 11.96
CA LEU A 526 17.04 14.28 12.42
C LEU A 526 16.73 14.79 13.82
N PRO A 527 17.56 14.64 14.82
CA PRO A 527 18.18 13.38 15.20
C PRO A 527 17.15 12.45 15.86
N THR A 528 17.35 11.17 15.76
CA THR A 528 16.69 10.24 16.69
C THR A 528 17.56 10.18 17.93
N VAL A 529 17.02 10.49 19.10
CA VAL A 529 17.72 10.38 20.37
C VAL A 529 17.01 9.33 21.21
N SER A 530 17.74 8.38 21.75
CA SER A 530 17.20 7.39 22.69
C SER A 530 18.10 7.23 23.91
N PHE A 531 17.46 7.22 25.06
CA PHE A 531 18.06 6.92 26.34
C PHE A 531 17.38 5.67 26.90
N SER A 532 18.15 4.69 27.32
CA SER A 532 17.62 3.47 27.96
C SER A 532 18.34 3.23 29.26
N ASN A 533 17.57 3.04 30.33
CA ASN A 533 18.07 2.70 31.66
C ASN A 533 17.59 1.29 32.03
N PRO A 534 18.35 0.24 31.66
CA PRO A 534 18.07 -1.12 32.07
C PRO A 534 18.31 -1.32 33.55
N ASP A 535 17.58 -2.26 34.16
CA ASP A 535 17.72 -2.65 35.56
C ASP A 535 17.59 -4.18 35.65
N THR A 536 18.47 -4.79 36.42
CA THR A 536 18.47 -6.24 36.63
C THR A 536 17.96 -6.54 38.06
N LEU A 537 16.93 -7.40 38.11
CA LEU A 537 16.38 -7.88 39.37
C LEU A 537 17.29 -8.94 40.01
N ALA A 538 17.15 -9.19 41.31
CA ALA A 538 17.96 -10.16 42.03
C ALA A 538 17.96 -11.55 41.36
N GLY A 539 19.15 -12.10 41.11
CA GLY A 539 19.35 -13.39 40.46
C GLY A 539 19.40 -13.33 38.92
N PHE A 540 19.27 -12.16 38.29
CA PHE A 540 19.36 -12.03 36.83
C PHE A 540 20.66 -12.62 36.27
N ARG A 541 21.80 -12.28 36.91
CA ARG A 541 23.11 -12.81 36.47
C ARG A 541 23.11 -14.33 36.49
N ARG A 542 22.82 -14.95 37.61
CA ARG A 542 22.90 -16.41 37.79
C ARG A 542 21.86 -17.17 36.99
N ASP A 543 20.61 -16.68 36.96
CA ASP A 543 19.49 -17.46 36.47
C ASP A 543 19.25 -17.23 34.96
N ILE A 544 19.73 -16.12 34.40
CA ILE A 544 19.53 -15.73 33.02
C ILE A 544 20.86 -15.54 32.30
N LEU A 545 21.73 -14.64 32.81
CA LEU A 545 22.92 -14.24 32.08
C LEU A 545 23.96 -15.36 32.02
N ASP A 546 24.26 -16.04 33.15
CA ASP A 546 25.22 -17.15 33.20
C ASP A 546 24.78 -18.36 32.33
N ARG A 547 23.47 -18.52 32.12
CA ARG A 547 22.98 -19.53 31.15
C ARG A 547 23.24 -19.13 29.71
N LEU A 548 23.23 -17.84 29.42
CA LEU A 548 23.35 -17.31 28.05
C LEU A 548 24.81 -17.15 27.63
N ILE A 549 25.67 -16.66 28.53
CA ILE A 549 27.08 -16.36 28.22
C ILE A 549 28.04 -17.34 28.89
N GLY A 550 27.53 -18.27 29.69
CA GLY A 550 28.33 -19.15 30.54
C GLY A 550 28.82 -18.48 31.83
N SER A 551 29.19 -19.31 32.82
CA SER A 551 29.87 -18.83 34.03
C SER A 551 31.34 -18.50 33.74
N GLU A 552 32.01 -17.87 34.71
CA GLU A 552 33.43 -17.60 34.60
C GLU A 552 34.25 -18.90 34.49
N ASP A 553 33.78 -19.97 35.16
CA ASP A 553 34.45 -21.26 35.19
C ASP A 553 34.12 -22.15 33.96
N ASN A 554 32.97 -21.92 33.32
CA ASN A 554 32.51 -22.64 32.14
C ASN A 554 31.84 -21.68 31.13
N PRO A 555 32.63 -20.93 30.39
CA PRO A 555 32.11 -19.93 29.46
C PRO A 555 31.50 -20.55 28.22
N VAL A 556 30.22 -20.20 27.94
CA VAL A 556 29.57 -20.47 26.64
C VAL A 556 30.17 -19.54 25.56
N ILE A 557 30.43 -18.28 25.94
CA ILE A 557 31.19 -17.34 25.09
C ILE A 557 32.67 -17.38 25.57
N ALA A 558 33.54 -17.92 24.77
CA ALA A 558 34.94 -18.01 25.09
C ALA A 558 35.64 -16.65 25.22
N ASP A 559 35.24 -15.68 24.38
CA ASP A 559 35.80 -14.34 24.38
C ASP A 559 35.33 -13.48 25.58
N PRO A 560 36.26 -13.11 26.48
CA PRO A 560 35.93 -12.29 27.66
C PRO A 560 35.42 -10.90 27.26
N VAL A 561 35.84 -10.34 26.13
CA VAL A 561 35.40 -9.02 25.65
C VAL A 561 33.92 -9.06 25.21
N GLN A 562 33.52 -10.10 24.49
CA GLN A 562 32.10 -10.29 24.11
C GLN A 562 31.22 -10.49 25.35
N ARG A 563 31.66 -11.29 26.32
CA ARG A 563 30.92 -11.47 27.57
C ARG A 563 30.70 -10.14 28.30
N ALA A 564 31.73 -9.32 28.41
CA ALA A 564 31.66 -8.01 29.03
C ALA A 564 30.69 -7.11 28.27
N GLN A 565 30.71 -7.12 26.96
CA GLN A 565 29.80 -6.30 26.12
C GLN A 565 28.34 -6.72 26.25
N VAL A 566 28.05 -8.02 26.31
CA VAL A 566 26.70 -8.52 26.55
C VAL A 566 26.21 -8.10 27.94
N LEU A 567 27.06 -8.20 28.95
CA LEU A 567 26.75 -7.74 30.29
C LEU A 567 26.41 -6.24 30.31
N GLU A 568 27.22 -5.42 29.64
CA GLU A 568 27.01 -3.98 29.53
C GLU A 568 25.66 -3.65 28.85
N ASP A 569 25.28 -4.39 27.80
CA ASP A 569 24.02 -4.18 27.08
C ASP A 569 22.79 -4.35 27.97
N TYR A 570 22.86 -5.20 29.00
CA TYR A 570 21.76 -5.45 29.94
C TYR A 570 21.84 -4.67 31.26
N THR A 571 23.01 -4.16 31.61
CA THR A 571 23.19 -3.56 32.93
C THR A 571 23.49 -2.06 32.92
N GLN A 572 24.00 -1.54 31.80
CA GLN A 572 24.48 -0.16 31.73
C GLN A 572 23.47 0.79 31.07
N PRO A 573 23.32 2.01 31.59
CA PRO A 573 22.55 3.04 30.90
C PRO A 573 23.17 3.38 29.53
N GLN A 574 22.33 3.46 28.50
CA GLN A 574 22.76 3.68 27.13
C GLN A 574 22.16 4.96 26.56
N PHE A 575 22.96 5.67 25.79
CA PHE A 575 22.55 6.83 25.01
C PHE A 575 22.90 6.61 23.56
N ASN A 576 21.86 6.60 22.70
CA ASN A 576 22.02 6.46 21.26
C ASN A 576 21.36 7.66 20.57
N ASN A 577 22.08 8.24 19.64
CA ASN A 577 21.49 9.16 18.68
C ASN A 577 21.75 8.64 17.27
N ALA A 578 20.83 8.88 16.34
CA ALA A 578 21.00 8.45 14.97
C ALA A 578 20.46 9.47 13.97
N PHE A 579 21.17 9.61 12.89
CA PHE A 579 20.66 10.16 11.64
C PHE A 579 20.24 8.97 10.77
N ARG A 580 19.01 9.00 10.24
CA ARG A 580 18.52 7.93 9.34
C ARG A 580 17.88 8.54 8.11
N TYR A 581 18.30 8.07 6.96
CA TYR A 581 17.63 8.33 5.68
C TYR A 581 16.97 7.04 5.19
N THR A 582 15.67 7.12 4.87
CA THR A 582 14.92 5.98 4.31
C THR A 582 14.30 6.41 2.99
N LEU A 583 14.57 5.66 1.94
CA LEU A 583 13.91 5.81 0.64
C LEU A 583 12.94 4.64 0.45
N ARG A 584 11.67 4.96 0.20
CA ARG A 584 10.62 3.98 -0.09
C ARG A 584 10.04 4.22 -1.47
N ALA A 585 9.94 3.15 -2.24
CA ALA A 585 9.24 3.17 -3.52
C ALA A 585 8.26 2.00 -3.55
N ALA A 586 6.95 2.28 -3.61
CA ALA A 586 5.93 1.26 -3.59
C ALA A 586 4.73 1.64 -4.44
N ASN A 587 4.24 0.71 -5.24
CA ASN A 587 3.00 0.84 -6.01
C ASN A 587 2.00 -0.28 -5.70
N VAL A 588 2.30 -1.11 -4.69
CA VAL A 588 1.46 -2.23 -4.29
C VAL A 588 0.79 -1.96 -2.95
N ASP A 589 -0.50 -2.29 -2.89
CA ASP A 589 -1.21 -2.54 -1.64
C ASP A 589 -1.36 -4.07 -1.52
N PRO A 590 -0.68 -4.72 -0.56
CA PRO A 590 -0.71 -6.18 -0.42
C PRO A 590 -2.12 -6.75 -0.22
N LEU A 591 -3.07 -5.93 0.24
CA LEU A 591 -4.45 -6.33 0.49
C LEU A 591 -5.36 -6.11 -0.73
N ARG A 592 -5.07 -5.12 -1.57
CA ARG A 592 -5.95 -4.70 -2.67
C ARG A 592 -5.40 -4.97 -4.05
N ARG A 593 -4.08 -4.91 -4.22
CA ARG A 593 -3.39 -5.11 -5.51
C ARG A 593 -2.53 -6.35 -5.44
N GLN A 594 -2.78 -7.29 -6.35
CA GLN A 594 -2.01 -8.53 -6.46
C GLN A 594 -0.76 -8.38 -7.35
N GLN A 595 -0.50 -7.19 -7.85
CA GLN A 595 0.63 -6.88 -8.71
C GLN A 595 1.29 -5.58 -8.28
N GLY A 596 2.62 -5.56 -8.26
CA GLY A 596 3.39 -4.37 -7.95
C GLY A 596 4.70 -4.68 -7.26
N PHE A 597 5.31 -3.64 -6.73
CA PHE A 597 6.58 -3.72 -6.01
C PHE A 597 6.55 -2.87 -4.74
N SER A 598 7.45 -3.21 -3.80
CA SER A 598 7.76 -2.39 -2.62
C SER A 598 9.26 -2.50 -2.35
N TYR A 599 9.97 -1.40 -2.48
CA TYR A 599 11.40 -1.30 -2.23
C TYR A 599 11.65 -0.31 -1.09
N GLU A 600 12.49 -0.69 -0.15
CA GLU A 600 12.93 0.16 0.95
C GLU A 600 14.45 0.10 1.06
N GLY A 601 15.08 1.26 1.07
CA GLY A 601 16.49 1.43 1.36
C GLY A 601 16.68 2.30 2.61
N VAL A 602 17.51 1.88 3.56
CA VAL A 602 17.82 2.63 4.78
C VAL A 602 19.32 2.81 4.91
N PHE A 603 19.72 4.05 5.13
CA PHE A 603 21.07 4.43 5.56
C PHE A 603 20.97 5.08 6.94
N GLU A 604 21.74 4.58 7.89
CA GLU A 604 21.72 5.05 9.28
C GLU A 604 23.14 5.25 9.81
N VAL A 605 23.40 6.38 10.44
CA VAL A 605 24.63 6.72 11.12
C VAL A 605 24.30 7.03 12.57
N GLY A 606 24.74 6.19 13.49
CA GLY A 606 24.39 6.28 14.91
C GLY A 606 25.56 6.60 15.82
N SER A 607 25.24 7.30 16.92
CA SER A 607 26.14 7.62 18.04
C SER A 607 27.44 8.36 17.70
N HIS A 608 27.51 8.99 16.52
CA HIS A 608 28.69 9.79 16.13
C HIS A 608 28.71 11.17 16.82
N LEU A 609 27.56 11.75 17.17
CA LEU A 609 27.56 13.02 17.91
C LEU A 609 28.15 12.87 19.33
N PRO A 610 27.73 11.89 20.17
CA PRO A 610 28.39 11.65 21.45
C PRO A 610 29.88 11.28 21.30
N TYR A 611 30.24 10.54 20.25
CA TYR A 611 31.64 10.23 19.96
C TYR A 611 32.48 11.48 19.66
N LEU A 612 31.94 12.38 18.85
CA LEU A 612 32.63 13.65 18.54
C LEU A 612 32.71 14.55 19.79
N LEU A 613 31.67 14.60 20.59
CA LEU A 613 31.66 15.36 21.84
C LEU A 613 32.70 14.80 22.84
N ASP A 614 32.76 13.50 23.00
CA ASP A 614 33.74 12.83 23.85
C ASP A 614 35.16 13.11 23.37
N ARG A 615 35.43 12.91 22.08
CA ARG A 615 36.75 13.08 21.49
C ARG A 615 37.26 14.53 21.44
N LEU A 616 36.37 15.50 21.20
CA LEU A 616 36.79 16.89 20.99
C LEU A 616 36.72 17.75 22.25
N VAL A 617 35.88 17.38 23.21
CA VAL A 617 35.57 18.26 24.34
C VAL A 617 35.79 17.59 25.70
N LEU A 618 35.34 16.34 25.89
CA LEU A 618 35.29 15.71 27.21
C LEU A 618 36.54 14.91 27.55
N SER A 619 37.03 14.12 26.62
CA SER A 619 38.16 13.19 26.83
C SER A 619 39.06 13.10 25.61
N PRO A 620 39.79 14.20 25.24
CA PRO A 620 40.54 14.23 24.00
C PRO A 620 41.67 13.20 23.93
N ASP A 621 42.26 12.81 25.06
CA ASP A 621 43.38 11.88 25.11
C ASP A 621 42.97 10.39 25.17
N THR A 622 41.75 10.10 25.69
CA THR A 622 41.28 8.70 25.87
C THR A 622 39.77 8.63 25.63
N VAL A 623 39.39 8.23 24.43
CA VAL A 623 37.95 8.02 24.10
C VAL A 623 37.45 6.76 24.79
N SER A 624 36.61 6.92 25.79
CA SER A 624 36.14 5.83 26.66
C SER A 624 34.93 5.07 26.14
N GLY A 625 34.23 5.60 25.14
CA GLY A 625 32.94 5.07 24.71
C GLY A 625 31.80 5.40 25.67
N ARG A 626 32.05 6.31 26.63
CA ARG A 626 31.11 6.72 27.67
C ARG A 626 31.06 8.23 27.80
N LEU A 627 29.87 8.80 27.91
CA LEU A 627 29.70 10.20 28.23
C LEU A 627 29.67 10.35 29.75
N PRO A 628 30.48 11.25 30.35
CA PRO A 628 30.52 11.48 31.81
C PRO A 628 29.29 12.32 32.25
N ILE A 629 28.08 11.82 31.95
CA ILE A 629 26.82 12.47 32.29
C ILE A 629 26.00 11.52 33.14
N GLY A 630 25.49 12.02 34.27
CA GLY A 630 24.70 11.23 35.20
C GLY A 630 25.48 10.72 36.41
N THR A 631 24.93 9.76 37.14
CA THR A 631 25.55 9.10 38.30
C THR A 631 26.16 7.76 37.89
N GLY A 632 27.37 7.44 38.34
CA GLY A 632 28.09 6.20 38.04
C GLY A 632 29.08 6.32 36.87
N ASP A 633 29.27 5.24 36.14
CA ASP A 633 30.29 5.14 35.04
C ASP A 633 29.93 5.92 33.76
N GLY A 634 28.88 6.74 33.77
CA GLY A 634 28.42 7.53 32.64
C GLY A 634 27.49 6.76 31.68
N LEU A 635 27.15 7.38 30.55
CA LEU A 635 26.26 6.84 29.55
C LEU A 635 27.02 6.15 28.43
N LEU A 636 26.79 4.87 28.23
CA LEU A 636 27.40 4.08 27.17
C LEU A 636 26.87 4.54 25.79
N TYR A 637 27.77 4.78 24.83
CA TYR A 637 27.44 5.04 23.45
C TYR A 637 28.30 4.17 22.53
N ARG A 638 27.73 3.73 21.38
CA ARG A 638 28.44 2.90 20.40
C ARG A 638 28.22 3.45 19.00
N PRO A 639 29.23 4.06 18.38
CA PRO A 639 29.09 4.58 17.03
C PRO A 639 29.00 3.45 16.00
N TYR A 640 28.14 3.62 14.99
CA TYR A 640 27.94 2.63 13.93
C TYR A 640 27.40 3.27 12.65
N ILE A 641 27.57 2.51 11.55
CA ILE A 641 26.92 2.77 10.27
C ILE A 641 26.08 1.53 9.91
N ARG A 642 24.89 1.74 9.38
CA ARG A 642 23.95 0.65 9.06
C ARG A 642 23.29 0.90 7.72
N LEU A 643 23.23 -0.15 6.89
CA LEU A 643 22.59 -0.19 5.59
C LEU A 643 21.55 -1.30 5.56
N ILE A 644 20.37 -1.02 5.00
CA ILE A 644 19.32 -2.02 4.81
C ILE A 644 18.74 -1.85 3.40
N GLY A 645 18.51 -2.99 2.73
CA GLY A 645 17.71 -3.10 1.52
C GLY A 645 16.61 -4.15 1.72
N ASP A 646 15.35 -3.80 1.49
CA ASP A 646 14.22 -4.74 1.45
C ASP A 646 13.49 -4.56 0.12
N ALA A 647 13.55 -5.56 -0.74
CA ALA A 647 12.94 -5.56 -2.05
C ALA A 647 11.86 -6.63 -2.12
N ARG A 648 10.64 -6.23 -2.48
CA ARG A 648 9.49 -7.12 -2.62
C ARG A 648 8.83 -6.91 -3.96
N GLN A 649 8.52 -8.03 -4.63
CA GLN A 649 7.86 -8.07 -5.92
C GLN A 649 6.63 -8.97 -5.83
N TYR A 650 5.52 -8.50 -6.39
CA TYR A 650 4.27 -9.24 -6.44
C TYR A 650 3.80 -9.37 -7.88
N ARG A 651 3.47 -10.59 -8.30
CA ARG A 651 2.94 -10.88 -9.65
C ARG A 651 1.69 -11.75 -9.53
N PRO A 652 0.64 -11.48 -10.31
CA PRO A 652 -0.51 -12.36 -10.36
C PRO A 652 -0.09 -13.73 -10.89
N TRP A 653 -0.60 -14.79 -10.29
CA TRP A 653 -0.41 -16.17 -10.70
C TRP A 653 -1.76 -16.86 -10.88
N GLY A 654 -2.19 -16.93 -12.13
CA GLY A 654 -3.55 -17.34 -12.46
C GLY A 654 -4.61 -16.34 -11.96
N ARG A 655 -5.86 -16.79 -11.92
CA ARG A 655 -7.03 -15.94 -11.65
C ARG A 655 -7.18 -15.50 -10.18
N HIS A 656 -6.66 -16.30 -9.24
CA HIS A 656 -6.86 -16.13 -7.79
C HIS A 656 -5.59 -16.35 -6.98
N GLY A 657 -4.45 -16.29 -7.63
CA GLY A 657 -3.16 -16.50 -7.01
C GLY A 657 -2.23 -15.30 -7.15
N VAL A 658 -1.24 -15.24 -6.27
CA VAL A 658 -0.16 -14.24 -6.26
C VAL A 658 1.15 -14.98 -6.02
N LEU A 659 2.14 -14.68 -6.85
CA LEU A 659 3.54 -15.02 -6.60
C LEU A 659 4.19 -13.80 -5.96
N ALA A 660 4.73 -13.95 -4.75
CA ALA A 660 5.46 -12.92 -4.03
C ALA A 660 6.91 -13.35 -3.83
N GLY A 661 7.83 -12.45 -4.10
CA GLY A 661 9.26 -12.63 -3.82
C GLY A 661 9.76 -11.52 -2.91
N ARG A 662 10.65 -11.82 -1.99
CA ARG A 662 11.35 -10.88 -1.11
C ARG A 662 12.84 -11.16 -1.09
N LEU A 663 13.63 -10.10 -1.11
CA LEU A 663 15.07 -10.11 -0.83
C LEU A 663 15.34 -9.05 0.24
N PHE A 664 15.96 -9.46 1.32
CA PHE A 664 16.42 -8.58 2.40
C PHE A 664 17.93 -8.67 2.55
N VAL A 665 18.59 -7.53 2.57
CA VAL A 665 20.03 -7.39 2.81
C VAL A 665 20.22 -6.37 3.91
N GLY A 666 20.96 -6.72 4.94
CA GLY A 666 21.33 -5.83 6.04
C GLY A 666 22.83 -5.88 6.29
N PHE A 667 23.44 -4.73 6.51
CA PHE A 667 24.84 -4.58 6.88
C PHE A 667 24.96 -3.51 7.96
N ALA A 668 25.67 -3.81 9.04
CA ALA A 668 25.98 -2.90 10.11
C ALA A 668 27.45 -3.00 10.48
N GLN A 669 28.12 -1.88 10.64
CA GLN A 669 29.53 -1.78 10.95
C GLN A 669 29.71 -0.89 12.17
N PRO A 670 30.31 -1.39 13.27
CA PRO A 670 30.74 -0.54 14.37
C PRO A 670 31.88 0.37 13.91
N THR A 671 31.94 1.54 14.51
CA THR A 671 32.97 2.54 14.22
C THR A 671 33.46 3.15 15.53
N GLY A 672 34.60 3.83 15.51
CA GLY A 672 35.19 4.43 16.72
C GLY A 672 35.70 3.41 17.73
N PRO A 673 35.48 3.63 19.05
CA PRO A 673 36.07 2.80 20.12
C PRO A 673 35.34 1.47 20.34
N SER A 674 34.18 1.25 19.72
CA SER A 674 33.39 0.03 19.90
C SER A 674 33.65 -0.97 18.77
N ASN A 675 33.81 -2.24 19.13
CA ASN A 675 33.92 -3.33 18.16
C ASN A 675 32.58 -4.00 17.84
N VAL A 676 31.49 -3.58 18.49
CA VAL A 676 30.16 -4.15 18.30
C VAL A 676 29.11 -3.06 18.06
N VAL A 677 28.13 -3.42 17.26
CA VAL A 677 26.93 -2.60 17.03
C VAL A 677 26.01 -2.65 18.26
N PRO A 678 25.32 -1.56 18.64
CA PRO A 678 24.34 -1.58 19.72
C PRO A 678 23.34 -2.72 19.57
N PHE A 679 22.98 -3.36 20.69
CA PHE A 679 22.10 -4.54 20.70
C PHE A 679 20.77 -4.32 19.96
N ASP A 680 20.14 -3.18 20.08
CA ASP A 680 18.89 -2.82 19.42
C ASP A 680 19.03 -2.52 17.93
N ARG A 681 20.27 -2.51 17.39
CA ARG A 681 20.61 -2.24 15.99
C ARG A 681 21.17 -3.44 15.24
N ARG A 682 21.48 -4.54 15.94
CA ARG A 682 21.90 -5.79 15.33
C ARG A 682 20.77 -6.43 14.53
N PHE A 683 21.13 -7.31 13.63
CA PHE A 683 20.18 -8.10 12.85
C PHE A 683 19.93 -9.44 13.52
N TYR A 684 18.68 -9.89 13.43
CA TYR A 684 18.23 -11.19 13.91
C TYR A 684 17.48 -11.91 12.79
N SER A 685 17.53 -13.24 12.74
CA SER A 685 16.82 -14.07 11.79
C SER A 685 15.97 -15.12 12.50
N GLY A 686 14.91 -15.57 11.81
CA GLY A 686 13.87 -16.42 12.35
C GLY A 686 12.58 -15.66 12.73
N GLY A 687 11.47 -16.37 12.81
CA GLY A 687 10.14 -15.84 13.10
C GLY A 687 9.26 -15.61 11.87
N ALA A 688 7.99 -15.29 12.10
CA ALA A 688 6.94 -15.24 11.07
C ALA A 688 7.19 -14.23 9.93
N SER A 689 7.99 -13.20 10.14
CA SER A 689 8.34 -12.17 9.15
C SER A 689 9.73 -12.32 8.54
N SER A 690 10.46 -13.39 8.89
CA SER A 690 11.82 -13.69 8.51
C SER A 690 11.88 -15.09 7.91
N VAL A 691 12.72 -16.00 8.41
CA VAL A 691 12.74 -17.42 8.01
C VAL A 691 11.73 -18.19 8.87
N ARG A 692 10.55 -18.50 8.33
CA ARG A 692 9.36 -18.94 9.07
C ARG A 692 9.45 -20.31 9.73
N GLY A 693 10.38 -21.14 9.36
CA GLY A 693 10.58 -22.43 10.01
C GLY A 693 11.33 -22.39 11.33
N TRP A 694 11.80 -21.20 11.74
CA TRP A 694 12.57 -20.96 12.94
C TRP A 694 11.81 -20.02 13.88
N ARG A 695 12.03 -20.19 15.19
CA ARG A 695 11.49 -19.24 16.17
C ARG A 695 12.13 -17.86 16.01
N LEU A 696 11.55 -16.88 16.65
CA LEU A 696 12.06 -15.51 16.64
C LEU A 696 13.48 -15.49 17.22
N ARG A 697 14.47 -14.97 16.44
CA ARG A 697 15.88 -14.86 16.82
C ARG A 697 16.61 -16.20 17.03
N GLU A 698 16.11 -17.30 16.56
CA GLU A 698 16.72 -18.61 16.75
C GLU A 698 17.81 -18.93 15.73
N LEU A 699 17.75 -18.30 14.55
CA LEU A 699 18.65 -18.61 13.43
C LEU A 699 19.89 -17.73 13.41
N GLY A 700 21.08 -18.35 13.45
CA GLY A 700 22.40 -17.73 13.39
C GLY A 700 22.91 -17.21 14.74
N PRO A 701 24.06 -16.52 14.80
CA PRO A 701 24.90 -16.11 13.66
C PRO A 701 25.71 -17.26 13.08
N GLY A 702 25.78 -17.31 11.75
CA GLY A 702 26.53 -18.33 11.02
C GLY A 702 26.07 -19.75 11.28
N SER A 703 27.01 -20.64 11.60
CA SER A 703 26.77 -22.04 11.94
C SER A 703 26.64 -22.28 13.46
N VAL A 704 26.65 -21.23 14.27
CA VAL A 704 26.48 -21.35 15.71
C VAL A 704 25.12 -21.98 15.99
N GLN A 705 25.12 -23.20 16.50
CA GLN A 705 23.93 -23.88 16.99
C GLN A 705 23.49 -23.21 18.30
N SER A 706 22.19 -23.11 18.55
CA SER A 706 21.66 -22.61 19.82
C SER A 706 22.36 -23.33 20.98
N PHE A 707 22.94 -22.58 21.90
CA PHE A 707 23.86 -23.03 22.94
C PHE A 707 23.20 -23.93 23.96
N ALA A 708 22.91 -25.18 23.64
CA ALA A 708 22.68 -26.23 24.63
C ALA A 708 22.52 -27.61 23.98
N GLU A 709 23.60 -28.25 23.64
CA GLU A 709 23.66 -29.70 23.72
C GLU A 709 23.61 -30.07 25.22
N GLY A 710 22.43 -30.41 25.72
CA GLY A 710 22.26 -30.93 27.07
C GLY A 710 21.15 -30.33 27.93
N SER A 711 20.57 -29.19 27.63
CA SER A 711 19.37 -28.72 28.32
C SER A 711 18.12 -29.04 27.52
N SER A 712 17.29 -29.92 28.02
CA SER A 712 15.93 -30.20 27.54
C SER A 712 14.97 -29.02 27.74
N ALA A 713 15.48 -27.80 27.79
CA ALA A 713 14.72 -26.59 27.96
C ALA A 713 14.55 -25.87 26.63
N THR A 714 13.48 -26.22 25.93
CA THR A 714 12.61 -25.27 25.22
C THR A 714 13.27 -23.96 24.80
N GLY A 715 13.80 -23.92 23.53
CA GLY A 715 13.80 -22.74 22.73
C GLY A 715 14.63 -21.55 23.23
N GLU A 716 15.93 -21.70 23.40
CA GLU A 716 16.79 -20.57 23.69
C GLU A 716 17.01 -19.74 22.42
N THR A 717 16.65 -18.48 22.50
CA THR A 717 16.80 -17.52 21.41
C THR A 717 18.22 -16.99 21.35
N ASN A 718 18.72 -16.76 20.13
CA ASN A 718 20.00 -16.11 19.95
C ASN A 718 19.95 -14.65 20.41
N LEU A 719 20.67 -14.35 21.47
CA LEU A 719 20.75 -13.01 22.03
C LEU A 719 21.79 -12.12 21.34
N PHE A 720 22.69 -12.71 20.54
CA PHE A 720 23.82 -11.96 19.99
C PHE A 720 23.45 -11.16 18.76
N GLY A 721 22.57 -11.70 17.91
CA GLY A 721 22.32 -11.14 16.60
C GLY A 721 23.56 -11.16 15.71
N GLY A 722 23.47 -10.57 14.52
CA GLY A 722 24.57 -10.42 13.58
C GLY A 722 24.68 -8.99 13.06
N ASP A 723 25.80 -8.71 12.44
CA ASP A 723 26.09 -7.44 11.79
C ASP A 723 25.73 -7.48 10.30
N ILE A 724 25.65 -8.68 9.74
CA ILE A 724 25.25 -8.93 8.34
C ILE A 724 24.01 -9.81 8.36
N LYS A 725 23.03 -9.50 7.51
CA LYS A 725 21.80 -10.30 7.33
C LYS A 725 21.49 -10.44 5.86
N LEU A 726 21.21 -11.67 5.42
CA LEU A 726 20.70 -11.96 4.10
C LEU A 726 19.53 -12.91 4.22
N GLU A 727 18.38 -12.52 3.64
CA GLU A 727 17.18 -13.35 3.57
C GLU A 727 16.54 -13.26 2.20
N ALA A 728 16.08 -14.39 1.69
CA ALA A 728 15.28 -14.49 0.49
C ALA A 728 14.03 -15.34 0.79
N SER A 729 12.90 -14.93 0.22
CA SER A 729 11.63 -15.64 0.36
C SER A 729 10.89 -15.64 -0.96
N VAL A 730 10.32 -16.78 -1.31
CA VAL A 730 9.37 -16.94 -2.42
C VAL A 730 8.11 -17.55 -1.86
N GLU A 731 6.97 -16.95 -2.19
CA GLU A 731 5.67 -17.38 -1.67
C GLU A 731 4.62 -17.38 -2.77
N VAL A 732 3.88 -18.47 -2.87
CA VAL A 732 2.71 -18.60 -3.73
C VAL A 732 1.48 -18.64 -2.84
N ARG A 733 0.59 -17.67 -3.05
CA ARG A 733 -0.70 -17.55 -2.34
C ARG A 733 -1.83 -17.85 -3.32
N ARG A 734 -2.81 -18.65 -2.91
CA ARG A 734 -4.00 -18.91 -3.71
C ARG A 734 -5.24 -18.93 -2.82
N THR A 735 -6.24 -18.12 -3.17
CA THR A 735 -7.56 -18.22 -2.52
C THR A 735 -8.25 -19.48 -3.02
N VAL A 736 -8.54 -20.41 -2.11
CA VAL A 736 -9.15 -21.70 -2.41
C VAL A 736 -10.66 -21.63 -2.21
N ILE A 737 -11.09 -20.97 -1.14
CA ILE A 737 -12.48 -20.90 -0.73
C ILE A 737 -12.85 -19.45 -0.46
N ARG A 738 -13.96 -18.97 -1.05
CA ARG A 738 -14.48 -17.63 -0.85
C ARG A 738 -15.79 -17.68 -0.09
N ASN A 739 -15.96 -16.72 0.83
CA ASN A 739 -17.19 -16.49 1.59
C ASN A 739 -17.69 -17.71 2.38
N PHE A 740 -16.79 -18.60 2.81
CA PHE A 740 -17.14 -19.71 3.69
C PHE A 740 -17.03 -19.27 5.15
N LEU A 741 -18.12 -19.40 5.93
CA LEU A 741 -18.22 -18.89 7.30
C LEU A 741 -17.82 -17.42 7.42
N ALA A 742 -18.31 -16.59 6.48
CA ALA A 742 -17.98 -15.15 6.38
C ALA A 742 -16.47 -14.87 6.26
N ALA A 743 -15.66 -15.82 5.76
CA ALA A 743 -14.21 -15.66 5.56
C ALA A 743 -13.78 -16.16 4.19
N ASN A 744 -12.69 -15.58 3.66
CA ASN A 744 -11.99 -16.11 2.51
C ASN A 744 -10.83 -16.98 2.99
N TRP A 745 -10.75 -18.21 2.50
CA TRP A 745 -9.73 -19.16 2.85
C TRP A 745 -8.67 -19.21 1.75
N ALA A 746 -7.43 -18.98 2.12
CA ALA A 746 -6.31 -19.04 1.21
C ALA A 746 -5.26 -20.05 1.70
N VAL A 747 -4.60 -20.69 0.75
CA VAL A 747 -3.43 -21.55 1.01
C VAL A 747 -2.20 -20.79 0.52
N ALA A 748 -1.16 -20.78 1.33
CA ALA A 748 0.14 -20.24 0.98
C ALA A 748 1.21 -21.33 1.09
N GLY A 749 1.96 -21.51 0.02
CA GLY A 749 3.19 -22.29 0.01
C GLY A 749 4.37 -21.33 -0.06
N PHE A 750 5.40 -21.53 0.74
CA PHE A 750 6.55 -20.64 0.77
C PHE A 750 7.87 -21.39 0.94
N LEU A 751 8.92 -20.76 0.48
CA LEU A 751 10.29 -21.17 0.59
C LEU A 751 11.10 -19.98 1.12
N ASP A 752 11.69 -20.14 2.29
CA ASP A 752 12.50 -19.13 2.94
C ASP A 752 13.94 -19.62 3.09
N ALA A 753 14.90 -18.75 2.83
CA ALA A 753 16.32 -18.99 3.04
C ALA A 753 16.94 -17.74 3.65
N GLY A 754 17.85 -17.91 4.60
CA GLY A 754 18.56 -16.77 5.16
C GLY A 754 19.33 -17.11 6.40
N ASN A 755 20.13 -16.15 6.85
CA ASN A 755 20.87 -16.20 8.10
C ASN A 755 21.37 -14.80 8.50
N VAL A 756 21.96 -14.69 9.66
CA VAL A 756 22.77 -13.56 10.11
C VAL A 756 24.19 -13.99 10.37
N TRP A 757 25.14 -13.08 10.27
CA TRP A 757 26.57 -13.32 10.50
C TRP A 757 27.20 -12.16 11.24
N PHE A 758 28.30 -12.42 11.93
CA PHE A 758 29.12 -11.37 12.50
C PHE A 758 29.88 -10.61 11.40
N GLY A 759 30.09 -9.33 11.61
CA GLY A 759 30.92 -8.48 10.77
C GLY A 759 32.43 -8.68 11.05
N PRO A 760 33.29 -8.18 10.15
CA PRO A 760 34.75 -8.36 10.29
C PRO A 760 35.36 -7.76 11.55
N SER A 761 34.72 -6.73 12.11
CA SER A 761 35.17 -6.04 13.34
C SER A 761 34.74 -6.73 14.63
N ASN A 762 33.85 -7.72 14.53
CA ASN A 762 33.31 -8.38 15.71
C ASN A 762 34.31 -9.37 16.28
N PRO A 763 34.65 -9.33 17.59
CA PRO A 763 35.62 -10.24 18.21
C PRO A 763 35.27 -11.72 18.04
N GLY A 764 33.98 -12.09 18.01
CA GLY A 764 33.56 -13.47 17.73
C GLY A 764 33.91 -14.00 16.36
N PHE A 765 34.48 -13.15 15.51
CA PHE A 765 35.00 -13.52 14.19
C PHE A 765 36.48 -13.98 14.21
N GLN A 766 37.20 -13.75 15.30
CA GLN A 766 38.65 -13.88 15.38
C GLN A 766 39.12 -15.18 16.05
N THR A 767 38.30 -16.23 16.12
CA THR A 767 38.73 -17.50 16.65
C THR A 767 39.61 -18.24 15.63
N ASP A 768 40.86 -18.46 15.98
CA ASP A 768 41.83 -19.26 15.19
C ASP A 768 41.56 -20.77 15.27
N ASP A 769 40.56 -21.20 16.04
CA ASP A 769 40.18 -22.60 16.20
C ASP A 769 39.22 -23.06 15.09
N PRO A 770 39.66 -23.96 14.19
CA PRO A 770 38.87 -24.44 13.07
C PRO A 770 37.64 -25.27 13.51
N ASP A 771 37.62 -25.82 14.72
CA ASP A 771 36.55 -26.67 15.24
C ASP A 771 35.45 -25.84 16.01
N GLN A 772 35.75 -24.61 16.31
CA GLN A 772 34.71 -23.75 16.90
C GLN A 772 33.73 -23.25 15.84
N ALA A 773 32.44 -23.44 16.11
CA ALA A 773 31.40 -22.91 15.30
C ALA A 773 31.58 -21.40 15.13
N THR A 774 31.97 -20.98 13.94
CA THR A 774 32.26 -19.57 13.65
C THR A 774 31.02 -18.91 13.13
N GLY A 775 30.67 -17.74 13.68
CA GLY A 775 29.62 -16.89 13.12
C GLY A 775 29.99 -16.27 11.75
N LYS A 776 30.98 -16.87 11.04
CA LYS A 776 31.49 -16.38 9.75
C LYS A 776 30.48 -16.55 8.62
N PHE A 777 30.59 -15.63 7.64
CA PHE A 777 29.83 -15.69 6.38
C PHE A 777 30.32 -16.84 5.50
#